data_9d355e0a9ff3554f1dfb5e88c5a091bc
#
_entry.id   9d355e0a9ff3554f1dfb5e88c5a091bc
#
_cell.length_a   1.000
_cell.length_b   1.000
_cell.length_c   1.000
_cell.angle_alpha   90.00
_cell.angle_beta   90.00
_cell.angle_gamma   90.00
#
_symmetry.space_group_name_H-M   'P 1'
#
loop_
_entity.id
_entity.type
_entity.pdbx_description
1 polymer ?
#
loop_
_entity_poly.entity_id
_entity_poly.type
_entity_poly.pdbx_seq_one_letter_code
_entity_poly.pdbx_strand_id
1 'polypeptide(L)'
;MPLQQSKPLNTLYQEVSDYDLVLVPDSPLADALNRRIDRPHFGPFAITPRRLATRRRETAEDRTAFLEVIQTTDLSWKQVSKSVGDILQCWEYQGRPEAILEYEGFDTATNREVIETIRSVDTSSQILMEYQVDESTADSVAVVGEAQLTALEQSILPEEYDAIDRFVGEPYDLPPFRIFESAAAIVDTLLETISASNADDIAIVLDQGSEYSPLVESALEAADIPYYGGPGFMDRADHRAFFQLLRYITGGDDTRVRVVKPLLTVLGENLPVDHDEKRLIDVVSEELEWLESLLDTNTPPTVGELVTVYENRSGSELETLSEELGALQVTEEPVTAGLVDRLMYYFDTYEVPITRDNEGVLLADAKSASFVDRPLVFYLGLDEDWTHTSPKRPWVDRDSEFDRNIEGFQSLLQSGVERHYLVQDSSGGTPVTPCLYFEELLDEAFDRFSDLDSIEYTRPPRPTETGFEKEPLDAEIGHEPLESVSQSSLNSFANSPRDYFFGRLLDSPDTHYFKEGNLFHDFAEFAVNHSSTVEEYPLDDIVDVMVAEARPFHRSVDIPTRRTRYRVGLETILEFLNEYAPTDTSFVTPSSGWGENFFVEYFGMEVDSPVTERWFDDTEIGVKGIIDLLASPTTLVDYKSGRRKRASQITKGSSIDEPSDKPNFQALLYLTYWRRQQPGEQLQFTFFHFLETLDDAIAGEAELSDCLTTVEYRPTTFAEFVRSPAVFEELCEDAANKCNKTFSKIDYDTYQDIVTTHPLPRTRDADKMMESQFGEALFDRMINEVGDHKYVKTGCKQACRHLCGYRKDTYFEEDVDAFEEFVAEQIAELNRYRSGEERFPVDGRAGEPNYRYVNHRDLLLTEERPNSPVTDELSAAADLEGSQ
;
A
#
# COMPACT_ATOMS: atom_id res chain seq x y z
N MET A 1 32.37 -7.86 -12.55
CA MET A 1 32.99 -7.31 -13.79
C MET A 1 33.04 -5.78 -13.65
N PRO A 2 34.14 -5.06 -13.91
CA PRO A 2 34.15 -3.61 -13.84
C PRO A 2 33.29 -2.99 -14.96
N LEU A 3 32.68 -1.85 -14.69
CA LEU A 3 31.88 -1.09 -15.66
C LEU A 3 32.81 -0.60 -16.80
N GLN A 4 32.57 -1.09 -18.00
CA GLN A 4 33.42 -0.85 -19.18
C GLN A 4 32.75 0.09 -20.18
N GLN A 5 33.55 0.89 -20.87
CA GLN A 5 33.08 1.76 -21.91
C GLN A 5 32.65 0.96 -23.14
N SER A 6 31.42 1.13 -23.60
CA SER A 6 30.94 0.59 -24.88
C SER A 6 31.59 1.33 -26.06
N LYS A 7 31.83 0.61 -27.13
CA LYS A 7 32.30 1.22 -28.37
C LYS A 7 31.24 2.14 -28.96
N PRO A 8 31.60 3.38 -29.32
CA PRO A 8 30.67 4.25 -30.06
C PRO A 8 30.26 3.56 -31.38
N LEU A 9 28.99 3.72 -31.77
CA LEU A 9 28.43 3.09 -32.97
C LEU A 9 29.24 3.34 -34.24
N ASN A 10 29.82 4.53 -34.40
CA ASN A 10 30.67 4.86 -35.54
C ASN A 10 31.96 4.05 -35.53
N THR A 11 32.56 3.82 -34.37
CA THR A 11 33.76 2.97 -34.21
C THR A 11 33.41 1.52 -34.51
N LEU A 12 32.32 1.02 -33.94
CA LEU A 12 31.83 -0.33 -34.19
C LEU A 12 31.52 -0.55 -35.67
N TYR A 13 30.88 0.41 -36.35
CA TYR A 13 30.60 0.35 -37.78
C TYR A 13 31.90 0.30 -38.58
N GLN A 14 32.92 1.09 -38.24
CA GLN A 14 34.24 1.06 -38.93
C GLN A 14 34.93 -0.30 -38.79
N GLU A 15 34.84 -0.96 -37.65
CA GLU A 15 35.41 -2.29 -37.42
C GLU A 15 34.72 -3.38 -38.24
N VAL A 16 33.41 -3.26 -38.47
CA VAL A 16 32.62 -4.28 -39.17
C VAL A 16 32.33 -3.94 -40.65
N SER A 17 32.64 -2.73 -41.09
CA SER A 17 32.23 -2.21 -42.41
C SER A 17 32.77 -3.04 -43.60
N ASP A 18 33.86 -3.80 -43.45
CA ASP A 18 34.48 -4.60 -44.53
C ASP A 18 33.84 -6.01 -44.65
N TYR A 19 33.01 -6.44 -43.71
CA TYR A 19 32.32 -7.74 -43.77
C TYR A 19 31.08 -7.71 -44.66
N ASP A 20 30.72 -8.88 -45.19
CA ASP A 20 29.50 -9.05 -45.98
C ASP A 20 28.24 -9.21 -45.11
N LEU A 21 28.42 -9.83 -43.95
CA LEU A 21 27.35 -10.05 -42.98
C LEU A 21 27.83 -9.77 -41.54
N VAL A 22 27.03 -9.03 -40.79
CA VAL A 22 27.27 -8.73 -39.37
C VAL A 22 26.12 -9.30 -38.54
N LEU A 23 26.40 -10.28 -37.71
CA LEU A 23 25.43 -10.81 -36.76
C LEU A 23 25.51 -10.05 -35.44
N VAL A 24 24.37 -9.63 -34.92
CA VAL A 24 24.26 -8.83 -33.70
C VAL A 24 23.18 -9.42 -32.77
N PRO A 25 23.26 -9.19 -31.44
CA PRO A 25 22.31 -9.79 -30.49
C PRO A 25 20.92 -9.20 -30.56
N ASP A 26 20.80 -7.94 -30.96
CA ASP A 26 19.49 -7.25 -30.95
C ASP A 26 19.17 -6.48 -32.24
N SER A 27 17.88 -6.35 -32.54
CA SER A 27 17.40 -5.67 -33.75
C SER A 27 17.66 -4.15 -33.75
N PRO A 28 17.52 -3.39 -32.65
CA PRO A 28 17.90 -1.98 -32.61
C PRO A 28 19.36 -1.71 -33.00
N LEU A 29 20.30 -2.55 -32.55
CA LEU A 29 21.71 -2.44 -32.94
C LEU A 29 21.92 -2.77 -34.41
N ALA A 30 21.22 -3.80 -34.92
CA ALA A 30 21.27 -4.13 -36.37
C ALA A 30 20.80 -2.94 -37.21
N ASP A 31 19.66 -2.34 -36.84
CA ASP A 31 19.07 -1.20 -37.55
C ASP A 31 19.98 0.04 -37.46
N ALA A 32 20.61 0.27 -36.29
CA ALA A 32 21.58 1.35 -36.11
C ALA A 32 22.83 1.21 -37.00
N LEU A 33 23.37 0.02 -37.16
CA LEU A 33 24.46 -0.25 -38.05
C LEU A 33 24.03 -0.14 -39.52
N ASN A 34 22.87 -0.66 -39.88
CA ASN A 34 22.31 -0.55 -41.23
C ASN A 34 22.10 0.90 -41.70
N ARG A 35 21.69 1.79 -40.80
CA ARG A 35 21.55 3.22 -41.12
C ARG A 35 22.87 3.93 -41.41
N ARG A 36 24.00 3.34 -41.04
CA ARG A 36 25.36 3.90 -41.25
C ARG A 36 26.06 3.39 -42.51
N ILE A 37 25.40 2.49 -43.25
CA ILE A 37 26.00 1.97 -44.50
C ILE A 37 26.26 3.14 -45.47
N ASP A 38 27.52 3.33 -45.83
CA ASP A 38 28.00 4.38 -46.74
C ASP A 38 28.41 3.83 -48.13
N ARG A 39 28.25 2.52 -48.38
CA ARG A 39 28.54 1.82 -49.60
C ARG A 39 27.29 1.06 -50.14
N PRO A 40 27.23 0.81 -51.45
CA PRO A 40 26.20 -0.10 -51.98
C PRO A 40 26.33 -1.48 -51.36
N HIS A 41 25.29 -1.93 -50.69
CA HIS A 41 25.19 -3.26 -50.09
C HIS A 41 23.94 -3.97 -50.60
N PHE A 42 23.99 -5.28 -50.78
CA PHE A 42 22.92 -6.08 -51.31
C PHE A 42 22.36 -7.00 -50.22
N GLY A 43 21.19 -6.65 -49.71
CA GLY A 43 20.57 -7.33 -48.58
C GLY A 43 20.84 -6.62 -47.26
N PRO A 44 20.45 -7.19 -46.10
CA PRO A 44 20.77 -6.65 -44.78
C PRO A 44 22.27 -6.82 -44.50
N PHE A 45 22.92 -5.75 -44.09
CA PHE A 45 24.31 -5.75 -43.66
C PHE A 45 24.46 -6.28 -42.24
N ALA A 46 23.69 -5.72 -41.28
CA ALA A 46 23.63 -6.17 -39.91
C ALA A 46 22.22 -6.76 -39.62
N ILE A 47 22.18 -7.91 -38.94
CA ILE A 47 20.94 -8.65 -38.69
C ILE A 47 21.07 -9.55 -37.47
N THR A 48 19.98 -9.83 -36.75
CA THR A 48 19.99 -10.84 -35.69
C THR A 48 19.95 -12.25 -36.27
N PRO A 49 20.48 -13.27 -35.58
CA PRO A 49 20.40 -14.67 -36.02
C PRO A 49 18.99 -15.12 -36.35
N ARG A 50 18.03 -14.80 -35.50
CA ARG A 50 16.60 -15.16 -35.69
C ARG A 50 16.01 -14.53 -36.95
N ARG A 51 16.26 -13.24 -37.16
CA ARG A 51 15.74 -12.50 -38.32
C ARG A 51 16.39 -12.99 -39.63
N LEU A 52 17.66 -13.36 -39.58
CA LEU A 52 18.36 -13.93 -40.73
C LEU A 52 17.74 -15.26 -41.16
N ALA A 53 17.53 -16.17 -40.20
CA ALA A 53 16.99 -17.50 -40.48
C ALA A 53 15.51 -17.43 -40.91
N THR A 54 14.68 -16.68 -40.20
CA THR A 54 13.22 -16.65 -40.44
C THR A 54 12.80 -15.70 -41.54
N ARG A 55 13.63 -14.71 -41.88
CA ARG A 55 13.29 -13.60 -42.78
C ARG A 55 12.02 -12.87 -42.43
N ARG A 56 11.57 -13.00 -41.19
CA ARG A 56 10.36 -12.39 -40.61
C ARG A 56 10.73 -11.55 -39.40
N ARG A 57 9.83 -10.65 -39.03
CA ARG A 57 9.91 -9.96 -37.74
C ARG A 57 9.76 -11.01 -36.64
N GLU A 58 10.52 -10.89 -35.58
CA GLU A 58 10.36 -11.71 -34.38
C GLU A 58 8.92 -11.57 -33.87
N THR A 59 8.27 -12.71 -33.61
CA THR A 59 6.91 -12.79 -33.08
C THR A 59 6.98 -13.59 -31.77
N ALA A 60 6.01 -13.39 -30.86
CA ALA A 60 5.88 -14.12 -29.63
C ALA A 60 5.77 -15.64 -29.91
N GLU A 61 6.92 -16.32 -29.87
CA GLU A 61 7.06 -17.73 -30.24
C GLU A 61 6.37 -18.65 -29.26
N ASP A 62 6.48 -18.34 -27.95
CA ASP A 62 5.86 -19.06 -26.86
C ASP A 62 4.33 -19.02 -26.96
N ARG A 63 3.76 -17.85 -27.29
CA ARG A 63 2.33 -17.71 -27.57
C ARG A 63 1.90 -18.58 -28.78
N THR A 64 2.68 -18.55 -29.87
CA THR A 64 2.37 -19.32 -31.08
C THR A 64 2.40 -20.83 -30.79
N ALA A 65 3.41 -21.32 -30.09
CA ALA A 65 3.52 -22.69 -29.64
C ALA A 65 2.39 -23.08 -28.67
N PHE A 66 2.06 -22.21 -27.74
CA PHE A 66 0.95 -22.42 -26.79
C PHE A 66 -0.39 -22.60 -27.52
N LEU A 67 -0.73 -21.69 -28.44
CA LEU A 67 -1.98 -21.74 -29.21
C LEU A 67 -2.10 -23.05 -30.02
N GLU A 68 -1.04 -23.49 -30.65
CA GLU A 68 -1.05 -24.72 -31.41
C GLU A 68 -1.23 -25.98 -30.55
N VAL A 69 -0.52 -26.01 -29.38
CA VAL A 69 -0.61 -27.13 -28.45
C VAL A 69 -1.98 -27.23 -27.81
N ILE A 70 -2.63 -26.12 -27.38
CA ILE A 70 -3.99 -26.18 -26.82
C ILE A 70 -5.04 -26.59 -27.83
N GLN A 71 -4.81 -26.34 -29.13
CA GLN A 71 -5.75 -26.71 -30.20
C GLN A 71 -5.61 -28.18 -30.62
N THR A 72 -4.45 -28.79 -30.39
CA THR A 72 -4.12 -30.15 -30.86
C THR A 72 -4.07 -31.20 -29.78
N THR A 73 -4.09 -30.80 -28.49
CA THR A 73 -4.02 -31.70 -27.33
C THR A 73 -5.16 -31.45 -26.34
N ASP A 74 -5.47 -32.44 -25.50
CA ASP A 74 -6.42 -32.32 -24.39
C ASP A 74 -5.79 -31.81 -23.06
N LEU A 75 -4.58 -31.26 -23.11
CA LEU A 75 -3.84 -30.78 -21.95
C LEU A 75 -4.48 -29.47 -21.40
N SER A 76 -4.43 -29.31 -20.09
CA SER A 76 -4.86 -28.04 -19.48
C SER A 76 -3.90 -26.89 -19.83
N TRP A 77 -4.42 -25.66 -19.94
CA TRP A 77 -3.62 -24.48 -20.26
C TRP A 77 -2.40 -24.31 -19.38
N LYS A 78 -2.51 -24.56 -18.07
CA LYS A 78 -1.36 -24.51 -17.13
C LYS A 78 -0.30 -25.58 -17.43
N GLN A 79 -0.71 -26.78 -17.83
CA GLN A 79 0.25 -27.83 -18.23
C GLN A 79 0.94 -27.46 -19.52
N VAL A 80 0.18 -26.99 -20.50
CA VAL A 80 0.72 -26.54 -21.79
C VAL A 80 1.71 -25.39 -21.58
N SER A 81 1.29 -24.32 -20.92
CA SER A 81 2.12 -23.15 -20.67
C SER A 81 3.43 -23.50 -19.96
N LYS A 82 3.35 -24.32 -18.89
CA LYS A 82 4.55 -24.78 -18.20
C LYS A 82 5.47 -25.60 -19.12
N SER A 83 4.91 -26.54 -19.88
CA SER A 83 5.71 -27.39 -20.75
C SER A 83 6.30 -26.61 -21.94
N VAL A 84 5.54 -25.74 -22.57
CA VAL A 84 6.03 -24.86 -23.65
C VAL A 84 7.16 -23.97 -23.13
N GLY A 85 6.96 -23.26 -22.02
CA GLY A 85 8.00 -22.40 -21.44
C GLY A 85 9.26 -23.16 -21.05
N ASP A 86 9.13 -24.33 -20.40
CA ASP A 86 10.28 -25.16 -20.01
C ASP A 86 11.02 -25.73 -21.25
N ILE A 87 10.29 -26.14 -22.29
CA ILE A 87 10.87 -26.71 -23.52
C ILE A 87 11.58 -25.62 -24.32
N LEU A 88 10.93 -24.48 -24.60
CA LEU A 88 11.53 -23.39 -25.37
C LEU A 88 12.77 -22.84 -24.66
N GLN A 89 12.68 -22.62 -23.33
CA GLN A 89 13.82 -22.19 -22.55
C GLN A 89 14.98 -23.23 -22.63
N CYS A 90 14.69 -24.53 -22.41
CA CYS A 90 15.73 -25.55 -22.51
C CYS A 90 16.34 -25.58 -23.93
N TRP A 91 15.52 -25.36 -24.95
CA TRP A 91 15.96 -25.30 -26.33
C TRP A 91 16.96 -24.18 -26.58
N GLU A 92 16.68 -22.97 -26.03
CA GLU A 92 17.61 -21.84 -26.12
C GLU A 92 18.99 -22.15 -25.53
N TYR A 93 19.04 -22.82 -24.37
CA TYR A 93 20.29 -23.13 -23.68
C TYR A 93 21.01 -24.37 -24.18
N GLN A 94 20.30 -25.32 -24.81
CA GLN A 94 20.84 -26.64 -25.18
C GLN A 94 20.79 -26.89 -26.69
N GLY A 95 20.26 -25.96 -27.48
CA GLY A 95 20.19 -26.02 -28.95
C GLY A 95 19.21 -27.04 -29.53
N ARG A 96 18.45 -27.81 -28.70
CA ARG A 96 17.51 -28.82 -29.14
C ARG A 96 16.39 -29.05 -28.13
N PRO A 97 15.15 -29.25 -28.58
CA PRO A 97 13.98 -29.35 -27.65
C PRO A 97 13.98 -30.64 -26.83
N GLU A 98 14.55 -31.76 -27.35
CA GLU A 98 14.59 -33.03 -26.62
C GLU A 98 15.54 -33.04 -25.45
N ALA A 99 16.45 -32.07 -25.34
CA ALA A 99 17.41 -31.98 -24.24
C ALA A 99 16.70 -31.95 -22.88
N ILE A 100 15.51 -31.37 -22.80
CA ILE A 100 14.71 -31.33 -21.57
C ILE A 100 14.43 -32.72 -20.99
N LEU A 101 14.28 -33.75 -21.85
CA LEU A 101 14.00 -35.13 -21.42
C LEU A 101 15.21 -35.82 -20.76
N GLU A 102 16.39 -35.23 -20.83
CA GLU A 102 17.60 -35.73 -20.18
C GLU A 102 17.68 -35.33 -18.70
N TYR A 103 16.82 -34.36 -18.26
CA TYR A 103 16.83 -33.88 -16.89
C TYR A 103 15.82 -34.61 -16.01
N GLU A 104 16.24 -34.94 -14.79
CA GLU A 104 15.39 -35.65 -13.82
C GLU A 104 14.10 -34.85 -13.53
N GLY A 105 12.96 -35.53 -13.63
CA GLY A 105 11.62 -34.94 -13.40
C GLY A 105 10.99 -34.25 -14.62
N PHE A 106 11.73 -34.11 -15.75
CA PHE A 106 11.21 -33.49 -16.99
C PHE A 106 10.92 -34.50 -18.10
N ASP A 107 11.36 -35.75 -17.97
CA ASP A 107 10.97 -36.83 -18.88
C ASP A 107 9.54 -37.29 -18.58
N THR A 108 8.55 -36.54 -19.03
CA THR A 108 7.13 -36.78 -18.82
C THR A 108 6.39 -37.05 -20.12
N ALA A 109 5.22 -37.73 -20.06
CA ALA A 109 4.36 -37.93 -21.21
C ALA A 109 3.92 -36.59 -21.80
N THR A 110 3.60 -35.63 -20.95
CA THR A 110 3.20 -34.27 -21.35
C THR A 110 4.30 -33.58 -22.16
N ASN A 111 5.54 -33.55 -21.65
CA ASN A 111 6.65 -32.90 -22.37
C ASN A 111 6.94 -33.58 -23.71
N ARG A 112 6.82 -34.91 -23.81
CA ARG A 112 6.98 -35.64 -25.05
C ARG A 112 5.91 -35.27 -26.08
N GLU A 113 4.65 -35.20 -25.67
CA GLU A 113 3.52 -34.80 -26.51
C GLU A 113 3.66 -33.35 -27.00
N VAL A 114 4.02 -32.43 -26.10
CA VAL A 114 4.25 -31.01 -26.44
C VAL A 114 5.45 -30.85 -27.39
N ILE A 115 6.56 -31.55 -27.21
CA ILE A 115 7.70 -31.52 -28.12
C ILE A 115 7.29 -32.00 -29.53
N GLU A 116 6.53 -33.10 -29.62
CA GLU A 116 6.06 -33.62 -30.91
C GLU A 116 5.19 -32.60 -31.67
N THR A 117 4.35 -31.88 -30.92
CA THR A 117 3.49 -30.82 -31.48
C THR A 117 4.32 -29.60 -31.91
N ILE A 118 5.19 -29.07 -31.04
CA ILE A 118 5.99 -27.86 -31.32
C ILE A 118 6.89 -28.07 -32.53
N ARG A 119 7.46 -29.27 -32.71
CA ARG A 119 8.28 -29.60 -33.89
C ARG A 119 7.52 -29.52 -35.21
N SER A 120 6.20 -29.60 -35.22
CA SER A 120 5.39 -29.45 -36.41
C SER A 120 5.01 -28.00 -36.70
N VAL A 121 5.34 -27.09 -35.83
CA VAL A 121 5.03 -25.66 -35.92
C VAL A 121 6.25 -24.92 -36.46
N ASP A 122 6.03 -23.99 -37.38
CA ASP A 122 7.10 -23.11 -37.93
C ASP A 122 7.44 -22.03 -36.88
N THR A 123 7.95 -22.45 -35.71
CA THR A 123 8.48 -21.54 -34.71
C THR A 123 9.84 -21.00 -35.14
N SER A 124 10.25 -19.85 -34.60
CA SER A 124 11.59 -19.28 -34.87
C SER A 124 12.69 -20.21 -34.39
N SER A 125 12.53 -20.91 -33.29
CA SER A 125 13.47 -21.91 -32.78
C SER A 125 13.60 -23.11 -33.70
N GLN A 126 12.50 -23.62 -34.28
CA GLN A 126 12.53 -24.72 -35.25
C GLN A 126 13.29 -24.31 -36.53
N ILE A 127 12.96 -23.14 -37.08
CA ILE A 127 13.62 -22.60 -38.27
C ILE A 127 15.09 -22.35 -38.00
N LEU A 128 15.44 -21.78 -36.85
CA LEU A 128 16.82 -21.46 -36.46
C LEU A 128 17.68 -22.74 -36.34
N MET A 129 17.14 -23.80 -35.72
CA MET A 129 17.82 -25.09 -35.58
C MET A 129 18.14 -25.75 -36.93
N GLU A 130 17.33 -25.51 -37.95
CA GLU A 130 17.51 -26.07 -39.32
C GLU A 130 18.36 -25.17 -40.22
N TYR A 131 18.66 -23.94 -39.81
CA TYR A 131 19.38 -22.95 -40.59
C TYR A 131 20.86 -22.97 -40.24
N GLN A 132 21.72 -22.72 -41.24
CA GLN A 132 23.17 -22.54 -41.08
C GLN A 132 23.66 -21.46 -42.04
N VAL A 133 24.50 -20.57 -41.54
CA VAL A 133 25.20 -19.61 -42.40
C VAL A 133 26.33 -20.32 -43.11
N ASP A 134 26.31 -20.33 -44.44
CA ASP A 134 27.30 -20.94 -45.29
C ASP A 134 27.91 -19.94 -46.30
N GLU A 135 28.91 -20.38 -47.10
CA GLU A 135 29.56 -19.54 -48.13
C GLU A 135 28.59 -18.96 -49.17
N SER A 136 27.38 -19.54 -49.30
CA SER A 136 26.34 -18.99 -50.20
C SER A 136 25.58 -17.83 -49.58
N THR A 137 25.68 -17.68 -48.29
CA THR A 137 25.02 -16.59 -47.50
C THR A 137 25.91 -15.35 -47.44
N ALA A 138 27.21 -15.51 -47.15
CA ALA A 138 28.19 -14.44 -47.05
C ALA A 138 29.63 -15.00 -47.16
N ASP A 139 30.53 -14.25 -47.83
CA ASP A 139 31.95 -14.61 -47.95
C ASP A 139 32.75 -14.29 -46.67
N SER A 140 32.30 -13.31 -45.89
CA SER A 140 32.92 -12.89 -44.63
C SER A 140 31.86 -12.53 -43.57
N VAL A 141 32.02 -13.05 -42.37
CA VAL A 141 31.03 -12.86 -41.26
C VAL A 141 31.72 -12.30 -40.02
N ALA A 142 31.14 -11.25 -39.45
CA ALA A 142 31.47 -10.75 -38.12
C ALA A 142 30.34 -11.00 -37.17
N VAL A 143 30.66 -11.32 -35.91
CA VAL A 143 29.71 -11.50 -34.80
C VAL A 143 30.02 -10.48 -33.72
N VAL A 144 29.11 -9.56 -33.48
CA VAL A 144 29.24 -8.52 -32.44
C VAL A 144 28.58 -9.01 -31.15
N GLY A 145 29.34 -9.02 -30.06
CA GLY A 145 28.77 -9.40 -28.74
C GLY A 145 28.35 -10.88 -28.71
N GLU A 146 29.22 -11.80 -29.18
CA GLU A 146 28.95 -13.23 -29.23
C GLU A 146 28.42 -13.81 -27.90
N ALA A 147 28.93 -13.33 -26.76
CA ALA A 147 28.49 -13.75 -25.42
C ALA A 147 27.00 -13.44 -25.11
N GLN A 148 26.41 -12.53 -25.87
CA GLN A 148 24.99 -12.21 -25.77
C GLN A 148 24.09 -13.21 -26.52
N LEU A 149 24.62 -13.98 -27.46
CA LEU A 149 23.86 -14.94 -28.24
C LEU A 149 23.57 -16.22 -27.43
N THR A 150 22.36 -16.76 -27.57
CA THR A 150 21.98 -18.04 -26.94
C THR A 150 22.71 -19.21 -27.64
N ALA A 151 22.75 -20.39 -27.00
CA ALA A 151 23.35 -21.57 -27.61
C ALA A 151 22.66 -21.95 -28.93
N LEU A 152 21.35 -21.75 -29.02
CA LEU A 152 20.57 -21.97 -30.23
C LEU A 152 20.97 -20.96 -31.33
N GLU A 153 21.16 -19.70 -31.02
CA GLU A 153 21.59 -18.66 -31.95
C GLU A 153 23.03 -18.86 -32.40
N GLN A 154 23.90 -19.32 -31.50
CA GLN A 154 25.26 -19.69 -31.85
C GLN A 154 25.32 -20.90 -32.79
N SER A 155 24.34 -21.79 -32.79
CA SER A 155 24.32 -22.99 -33.65
C SER A 155 24.25 -22.69 -35.13
N ILE A 156 23.85 -21.50 -35.56
CA ILE A 156 23.79 -21.10 -36.98
C ILE A 156 25.07 -20.49 -37.48
N LEU A 157 26.00 -20.16 -36.59
CA LEU A 157 27.28 -19.50 -36.96
C LEU A 157 28.10 -20.39 -37.91
N PRO A 158 28.80 -19.81 -38.91
CA PRO A 158 29.69 -20.55 -39.75
C PRO A 158 30.93 -21.05 -38.98
N GLU A 159 31.69 -22.01 -39.56
CA GLU A 159 32.92 -22.52 -38.95
C GLU A 159 34.01 -21.43 -38.77
N GLU A 160 34.02 -20.42 -39.65
CA GLU A 160 34.95 -19.28 -39.59
C GLU A 160 34.19 -17.98 -39.54
N TYR A 161 34.39 -17.18 -38.48
CA TYR A 161 33.89 -15.82 -38.31
C TYR A 161 34.83 -15.02 -37.40
N ASP A 162 34.73 -13.70 -37.44
CA ASP A 162 35.44 -12.79 -36.53
C ASP A 162 34.52 -12.29 -35.39
N ALA A 163 34.91 -12.59 -34.16
CA ALA A 163 34.22 -12.09 -32.98
C ALA A 163 34.66 -10.65 -32.69
N ILE A 164 33.68 -9.74 -32.59
CA ILE A 164 33.91 -8.31 -32.33
C ILE A 164 33.36 -7.98 -30.96
N ASP A 165 34.26 -7.59 -30.06
CA ASP A 165 33.88 -7.15 -28.73
C ASP A 165 33.15 -5.82 -28.80
N ARG A 166 32.09 -5.67 -27.97
CA ARG A 166 31.31 -4.44 -27.86
C ARG A 166 31.97 -3.38 -26.99
N PHE A 167 32.82 -3.78 -26.06
CA PHE A 167 33.50 -2.92 -25.10
C PHE A 167 34.94 -2.63 -25.51
N VAL A 168 35.48 -1.50 -25.05
CA VAL A 168 36.88 -1.12 -25.34
C VAL A 168 37.85 -1.50 -24.22
N GLY A 169 37.39 -2.10 -23.11
CA GLY A 169 38.23 -2.44 -21.96
C GLY A 169 38.69 -1.26 -21.11
N GLU A 170 38.22 -0.05 -21.39
CA GLU A 170 38.42 1.15 -20.58
C GLU A 170 37.23 1.32 -19.62
N PRO A 171 37.42 1.87 -18.39
CA PRO A 171 36.31 2.13 -17.46
C PRO A 171 35.35 3.17 -18.05
N TYR A 172 34.05 2.96 -17.84
CA TYR A 172 33.02 3.95 -18.19
C TYR A 172 32.81 4.90 -17.00
N ASP A 173 32.87 6.19 -17.28
CA ASP A 173 32.55 7.23 -16.31
C ASP A 173 31.03 7.42 -16.26
N LEU A 174 30.37 6.82 -15.25
CA LEU A 174 28.91 6.87 -15.09
C LEU A 174 28.48 8.28 -14.71
N PRO A 175 27.60 8.93 -15.49
CA PRO A 175 27.05 10.22 -15.10
C PRO A 175 26.28 10.13 -13.76
N PRO A 176 26.26 11.20 -12.96
CA PRO A 176 25.60 11.16 -11.66
C PRO A 176 24.09 10.91 -11.79
N PHE A 177 23.55 10.16 -10.82
CA PHE A 177 22.11 9.94 -10.71
C PHE A 177 21.41 11.23 -10.31
N ARG A 178 20.25 11.50 -10.89
CA ARG A 178 19.42 12.65 -10.52
C ARG A 178 18.30 12.16 -9.62
N ILE A 179 18.39 12.52 -8.34
CA ILE A 179 17.42 12.11 -7.32
C ILE A 179 16.24 13.08 -7.31
N PHE A 180 15.05 12.51 -7.46
CA PHE A 180 13.78 13.24 -7.44
C PHE A 180 12.97 12.87 -6.20
N GLU A 181 12.09 13.77 -5.79
CA GLU A 181 11.20 13.59 -4.64
C GLU A 181 10.06 12.57 -4.89
N SER A 182 9.71 12.32 -6.16
CA SER A 182 8.64 11.37 -6.50
C SER A 182 8.70 10.95 -7.97
N ALA A 183 8.05 9.81 -8.31
CA ALA A 183 7.85 9.38 -9.70
C ALA A 183 7.10 10.43 -10.52
N ALA A 184 6.11 11.11 -9.93
CA ALA A 184 5.40 12.20 -10.58
C ALA A 184 6.32 13.38 -10.94
N ALA A 185 7.27 13.73 -10.08
CA ALA A 185 8.24 14.80 -10.35
C ALA A 185 9.19 14.42 -11.51
N ILE A 186 9.56 13.14 -11.62
CA ILE A 186 10.32 12.61 -12.77
C ILE A 186 9.52 12.80 -14.06
N VAL A 187 8.26 12.32 -14.06
CA VAL A 187 7.39 12.39 -15.24
C VAL A 187 7.10 13.83 -15.66
N ASP A 188 6.84 14.71 -14.71
CA ASP A 188 6.67 16.15 -14.97
C ASP A 188 7.92 16.76 -15.63
N THR A 189 9.12 16.33 -15.20
CA THR A 189 10.40 16.81 -15.78
C THR A 189 10.58 16.29 -17.22
N LEU A 190 10.15 15.08 -17.51
CA LEU A 190 10.13 14.55 -18.88
C LEU A 190 9.27 15.44 -19.79
N LEU A 191 8.06 15.79 -19.37
CA LEU A 191 7.14 16.64 -20.16
C LEU A 191 7.67 18.07 -20.39
N GLU A 192 8.59 18.57 -19.56
CA GLU A 192 9.27 19.85 -19.82
C GLU A 192 10.29 19.76 -20.98
N THR A 193 10.80 18.55 -21.22
CA THR A 193 11.82 18.29 -22.25
C THR A 193 11.22 17.73 -23.53
N ILE A 194 10.18 16.90 -23.41
CA ILE A 194 9.55 16.16 -24.51
C ILE A 194 8.40 16.97 -25.11
N SER A 195 8.36 17.00 -26.43
CA SER A 195 7.25 17.58 -27.20
C SER A 195 6.99 16.74 -28.44
N ALA A 196 5.83 16.87 -29.07
CA ALA A 196 5.54 16.17 -30.33
C ALA A 196 6.60 16.43 -31.44
N SER A 197 7.34 17.55 -31.38
CA SER A 197 8.33 17.91 -32.40
C SER A 197 9.69 17.20 -32.23
N ASN A 198 10.03 16.71 -31.03
CA ASN A 198 11.29 16.00 -30.74
C ASN A 198 11.09 14.57 -30.26
N ALA A 199 9.85 14.08 -30.25
CA ALA A 199 9.48 12.77 -29.73
C ALA A 199 10.25 11.61 -30.40
N ASP A 200 10.48 11.67 -31.71
CA ASP A 200 11.21 10.67 -32.48
C ASP A 200 12.71 10.56 -32.12
N ASP A 201 13.26 11.57 -31.45
CA ASP A 201 14.67 11.58 -31.04
C ASP A 201 14.87 11.05 -29.60
N ILE A 202 13.79 10.68 -28.91
CA ILE A 202 13.80 10.38 -27.48
C ILE A 202 13.42 8.91 -27.22
N ALA A 203 14.11 8.32 -26.26
CA ALA A 203 13.68 7.07 -25.62
C ALA A 203 13.59 7.24 -24.11
N ILE A 204 12.65 6.52 -23.52
CA ILE A 204 12.50 6.33 -22.08
C ILE A 204 12.66 4.85 -21.81
N VAL A 205 13.67 4.50 -21.02
CA VAL A 205 13.95 3.13 -20.57
C VAL A 205 13.44 2.99 -19.14
N LEU A 206 12.58 2.02 -18.90
CA LEU A 206 11.95 1.77 -17.60
C LEU A 206 11.62 0.28 -17.43
N ASP A 207 11.38 -0.17 -16.22
CA ASP A 207 10.75 -1.48 -16.02
C ASP A 207 9.24 -1.34 -16.30
N GLN A 208 8.73 -2.10 -17.28
CA GLN A 208 7.31 -2.07 -17.66
C GLN A 208 6.37 -2.49 -16.52
N GLY A 209 6.86 -3.28 -15.56
CA GLY A 209 6.10 -3.66 -14.36
C GLY A 209 6.06 -2.60 -13.26
N SER A 210 6.83 -1.50 -13.40
CA SER A 210 6.96 -0.45 -12.40
C SER A 210 5.81 0.57 -12.45
N GLU A 211 5.70 1.40 -11.40
CA GLU A 211 4.77 2.53 -11.36
C GLU A 211 5.05 3.61 -12.43
N TYR A 212 6.27 3.66 -12.99
CA TYR A 212 6.63 4.62 -14.02
C TYR A 212 5.89 4.40 -15.33
N SER A 213 5.62 3.13 -15.71
CA SER A 213 4.99 2.82 -17.00
C SER A 213 3.63 3.51 -17.17
N PRO A 214 2.62 3.28 -16.30
CA PRO A 214 1.33 3.94 -16.46
C PRO A 214 1.40 5.47 -16.25
N LEU A 215 2.33 5.98 -15.45
CA LEU A 215 2.49 7.41 -15.24
C LEU A 215 3.02 8.11 -16.51
N VAL A 216 4.07 7.54 -17.13
CA VAL A 216 4.66 8.07 -18.37
C VAL A 216 3.66 8.02 -19.51
N GLU A 217 2.98 6.90 -19.70
CA GLU A 217 1.99 6.72 -20.74
C GLU A 217 0.85 7.73 -20.62
N SER A 218 0.23 7.83 -19.43
CA SER A 218 -0.84 8.78 -19.17
C SER A 218 -0.40 10.24 -19.36
N ALA A 219 0.86 10.55 -19.01
CA ALA A 219 1.39 11.90 -19.17
C ALA A 219 1.64 12.25 -20.63
N LEU A 220 2.18 11.32 -21.42
CA LEU A 220 2.40 11.51 -22.86
C LEU A 220 1.05 11.64 -23.61
N GLU A 221 0.06 10.79 -23.26
CA GLU A 221 -1.31 10.88 -23.80
C GLU A 221 -1.97 12.21 -23.47
N ALA A 222 -1.91 12.65 -22.21
CA ALA A 222 -2.49 13.92 -21.78
C ALA A 222 -1.83 15.14 -22.47
N ALA A 223 -0.56 15.01 -22.85
CA ALA A 223 0.19 16.05 -23.56
C ALA A 223 0.08 15.96 -25.09
N ASP A 224 -0.66 15.00 -25.64
CA ASP A 224 -0.80 14.70 -27.08
C ASP A 224 0.57 14.45 -27.75
N ILE A 225 1.47 13.76 -27.05
CA ILE A 225 2.81 13.39 -27.51
C ILE A 225 2.77 11.94 -28.01
N PRO A 226 3.10 11.67 -29.27
CA PRO A 226 3.11 10.31 -29.80
C PRO A 226 4.20 9.46 -29.14
N TYR A 227 3.88 8.21 -28.85
CA TYR A 227 4.81 7.22 -28.28
C TYR A 227 4.51 5.80 -28.74
N TYR A 228 5.45 4.89 -28.61
CA TYR A 228 5.32 3.47 -28.91
C TYR A 228 6.21 2.61 -28.02
N GLY A 229 5.97 1.31 -27.99
CA GLY A 229 6.66 0.38 -27.07
C GLY A 229 6.04 0.35 -25.66
N GLY A 230 5.01 1.15 -25.40
CA GLY A 230 4.33 1.28 -24.12
C GLY A 230 3.33 0.17 -23.83
N PRO A 231 2.08 0.48 -23.45
CA PRO A 231 1.16 -0.41 -22.79
C PRO A 231 0.99 -1.75 -23.50
N GLY A 232 0.98 -2.80 -22.75
CA GLY A 232 0.69 -4.14 -23.20
C GLY A 232 -0.74 -4.24 -23.73
N PHE A 233 -1.06 -5.39 -24.29
CA PHE A 233 -2.39 -5.67 -24.82
C PHE A 233 -3.50 -5.45 -23.80
N MET A 234 -3.24 -5.80 -22.51
CA MET A 234 -4.19 -5.65 -21.42
C MET A 234 -4.25 -4.27 -20.79
N ASP A 235 -3.32 -3.38 -21.11
CA ASP A 235 -3.30 -2.03 -20.52
C ASP A 235 -4.26 -1.06 -21.18
N ARG A 236 -4.81 -1.43 -22.34
CA ARG A 236 -5.88 -0.67 -23.01
C ARG A 236 -7.12 -0.59 -22.12
N ALA A 237 -7.65 0.62 -21.94
CA ALA A 237 -8.80 0.87 -21.08
C ALA A 237 -10.01 -0.02 -21.43
N ASP A 238 -10.30 -0.18 -22.71
CA ASP A 238 -11.41 -1.01 -23.20
C ASP A 238 -11.22 -2.49 -22.88
N HIS A 239 -10.00 -3.03 -23.03
CA HIS A 239 -9.72 -4.42 -22.70
C HIS A 239 -9.91 -4.67 -21.19
N ARG A 240 -9.34 -3.77 -20.36
CA ARG A 240 -9.52 -3.84 -18.90
C ARG A 240 -10.99 -3.78 -18.49
N ALA A 241 -11.76 -2.86 -19.08
CA ALA A 241 -13.17 -2.72 -18.80
C ALA A 241 -13.99 -3.98 -19.21
N PHE A 242 -13.66 -4.56 -20.38
CA PHE A 242 -14.27 -5.82 -20.80
C PHE A 242 -13.97 -6.96 -19.81
N PHE A 243 -12.72 -7.10 -19.36
CA PHE A 243 -12.38 -8.12 -18.36
C PHE A 243 -13.06 -7.89 -17.01
N GLN A 244 -13.37 -6.65 -16.64
CA GLN A 244 -14.20 -6.38 -15.47
C GLN A 244 -15.65 -6.80 -15.66
N LEU A 245 -16.19 -6.67 -16.89
CA LEU A 245 -17.50 -7.23 -17.20
C LEU A 245 -17.51 -8.76 -17.02
N LEU A 246 -16.46 -9.48 -17.50
CA LEU A 246 -16.33 -10.92 -17.26
C LEU A 246 -16.25 -11.25 -15.76
N ARG A 247 -15.51 -10.47 -14.98
CA ARG A 247 -15.43 -10.62 -13.53
C ARG A 247 -16.76 -10.35 -12.83
N TYR A 248 -17.52 -9.38 -13.30
CA TYR A 248 -18.87 -9.12 -12.79
C TYR A 248 -19.77 -10.34 -12.99
N ILE A 249 -19.81 -10.91 -14.20
CA ILE A 249 -20.63 -12.11 -14.50
C ILE A 249 -20.25 -13.28 -13.59
N THR A 250 -18.96 -13.48 -13.32
CA THR A 250 -18.49 -14.60 -12.49
C THR A 250 -18.57 -14.33 -11.00
N GLY A 251 -18.48 -13.08 -10.58
CA GLY A 251 -18.64 -12.64 -9.20
C GLY A 251 -20.10 -12.57 -8.77
N GLY A 252 -21.00 -12.40 -9.73
CA GLY A 252 -22.44 -12.30 -9.52
C GLY A 252 -22.80 -11.21 -8.51
N ASP A 253 -23.84 -11.49 -7.74
CA ASP A 253 -24.39 -10.56 -6.73
C ASP A 253 -23.37 -10.06 -5.68
N ASP A 254 -22.26 -10.76 -5.49
CA ASP A 254 -21.24 -10.40 -4.50
C ASP A 254 -20.18 -9.42 -5.03
N THR A 255 -20.30 -8.97 -6.28
CA THR A 255 -19.36 -8.03 -6.91
C THR A 255 -19.49 -6.63 -6.31
N ARG A 256 -18.38 -6.05 -5.85
CA ARG A 256 -18.34 -4.69 -5.30
C ARG A 256 -18.19 -3.63 -6.37
N VAL A 257 -18.72 -2.43 -6.11
CA VAL A 257 -18.62 -1.27 -7.02
C VAL A 257 -17.18 -1.00 -7.45
N ARG A 258 -16.23 -0.96 -6.53
CA ARG A 258 -14.82 -0.68 -6.83
C ARG A 258 -14.20 -1.60 -7.87
N VAL A 259 -14.67 -2.86 -7.95
CA VAL A 259 -14.13 -3.87 -8.88
C VAL A 259 -14.53 -3.54 -10.32
N VAL A 260 -15.70 -2.94 -10.52
CA VAL A 260 -16.27 -2.61 -11.85
C VAL A 260 -16.19 -1.11 -12.17
N LYS A 261 -15.58 -0.30 -11.30
CA LYS A 261 -15.53 1.16 -11.47
C LYS A 261 -14.91 1.61 -12.81
N PRO A 262 -13.77 1.04 -13.29
CA PRO A 262 -13.27 1.36 -14.64
C PRO A 262 -14.21 0.97 -15.77
N LEU A 263 -14.97 -0.14 -15.65
CA LEU A 263 -16.03 -0.46 -16.60
C LEU A 263 -17.12 0.63 -16.60
N LEU A 264 -17.57 1.05 -15.40
CA LEU A 264 -18.59 2.09 -15.27
C LEU A 264 -18.09 3.42 -15.87
N THR A 265 -16.83 3.76 -15.67
CA THR A 265 -16.22 4.98 -16.25
C THR A 265 -16.23 4.95 -17.79
N VAL A 266 -15.86 3.82 -18.39
CA VAL A 266 -15.92 3.64 -19.87
C VAL A 266 -17.37 3.76 -20.40
N LEU A 267 -18.34 3.31 -19.60
CA LEU A 267 -19.76 3.43 -19.93
C LEU A 267 -20.35 4.84 -19.69
N GLY A 268 -19.55 5.75 -19.16
CA GLY A 268 -19.99 7.11 -18.84
C GLY A 268 -20.74 7.23 -17.51
N GLU A 269 -20.72 6.17 -16.70
CA GLU A 269 -21.39 6.11 -15.40
C GLU A 269 -20.41 6.44 -14.27
N ASN A 270 -20.84 7.28 -13.34
CA ASN A 270 -20.00 7.68 -12.21
C ASN A 270 -20.73 7.50 -10.88
N LEU A 271 -20.38 6.45 -10.15
CA LEU A 271 -20.92 6.21 -8.82
C LEU A 271 -20.10 6.92 -7.73
N PRO A 272 -20.75 7.50 -6.70
CA PRO A 272 -20.08 8.11 -5.56
C PRO A 272 -19.10 7.16 -4.86
N VAL A 273 -18.03 7.73 -4.28
CA VAL A 273 -16.96 6.96 -3.61
C VAL A 273 -17.47 6.19 -2.39
N ASP A 274 -18.47 6.71 -1.68
CA ASP A 274 -19.12 6.06 -0.54
C ASP A 274 -19.75 4.69 -0.87
N HIS A 275 -19.98 4.39 -2.16
CA HIS A 275 -20.48 3.10 -2.61
C HIS A 275 -19.39 2.07 -2.94
N ASP A 276 -18.12 2.46 -3.01
CA ASP A 276 -17.03 1.60 -3.52
C ASP A 276 -16.93 0.23 -2.82
N GLU A 277 -17.19 0.16 -1.53
CA GLU A 277 -17.15 -1.08 -0.74
C GLU A 277 -18.48 -1.86 -0.72
N LYS A 278 -19.57 -1.29 -1.26
CA LYS A 278 -20.88 -1.93 -1.34
C LYS A 278 -20.95 -2.85 -2.56
N ARG A 279 -21.83 -3.84 -2.52
CA ARG A 279 -22.11 -4.68 -3.67
C ARG A 279 -22.84 -3.85 -4.73
N LEU A 280 -22.48 -4.04 -5.99
CA LEU A 280 -23.06 -3.29 -7.09
C LEU A 280 -24.60 -3.43 -7.15
N ILE A 281 -25.10 -4.64 -6.95
CA ILE A 281 -26.54 -4.95 -6.98
C ILE A 281 -27.38 -4.15 -5.97
N ASP A 282 -26.79 -3.69 -4.87
CA ASP A 282 -27.50 -2.92 -3.83
C ASP A 282 -27.48 -1.40 -4.10
N VAL A 283 -26.75 -0.93 -5.12
CA VAL A 283 -26.58 0.51 -5.44
C VAL A 283 -26.85 0.86 -6.92
N VAL A 284 -27.32 -0.11 -7.70
CA VAL A 284 -27.56 0.05 -9.14
C VAL A 284 -28.70 1.05 -9.40
N SER A 285 -28.45 1.98 -10.34
CA SER A 285 -29.44 2.89 -10.91
C SER A 285 -30.22 2.23 -12.06
N GLU A 286 -31.35 2.86 -12.49
CA GLU A 286 -32.13 2.39 -13.64
C GLU A 286 -31.26 2.25 -14.92
N GLU A 287 -30.20 3.07 -15.07
CA GLU A 287 -29.29 3.02 -16.24
C GLU A 287 -28.42 1.75 -16.25
N LEU A 288 -28.19 1.14 -15.10
CA LEU A 288 -27.35 -0.05 -14.93
C LEU A 288 -28.14 -1.37 -14.76
N GLU A 289 -29.49 -1.34 -14.82
CA GLU A 289 -30.34 -2.55 -14.73
C GLU A 289 -29.98 -3.63 -15.77
N TRP A 290 -29.38 -3.23 -16.90
CA TRP A 290 -28.92 -4.19 -17.89
C TRP A 290 -27.80 -5.11 -17.38
N LEU A 291 -26.96 -4.65 -16.45
CA LEU A 291 -25.94 -5.47 -15.80
C LEU A 291 -26.58 -6.58 -14.96
N GLU A 292 -27.63 -6.24 -14.18
CA GLU A 292 -28.40 -7.25 -13.43
C GLU A 292 -29.04 -8.27 -14.37
N SER A 293 -29.58 -7.81 -15.50
CA SER A 293 -30.21 -8.71 -16.47
C SER A 293 -29.26 -9.75 -17.05
N LEU A 294 -27.95 -9.51 -17.05
CA LEU A 294 -26.95 -10.50 -17.46
C LEU A 294 -26.75 -11.62 -16.43
N LEU A 295 -27.05 -11.35 -15.15
CA LEU A 295 -27.00 -12.35 -14.07
C LEU A 295 -28.26 -13.20 -14.00
N ASP A 296 -29.41 -12.68 -14.42
CA ASP A 296 -30.72 -13.36 -14.33
C ASP A 296 -30.92 -14.48 -15.36
N THR A 297 -29.91 -14.80 -16.14
CA THR A 297 -30.01 -15.85 -17.17
C THR A 297 -29.81 -17.26 -16.60
N ASN A 298 -30.69 -18.19 -16.93
CA ASN A 298 -30.52 -19.62 -16.56
C ASN A 298 -29.27 -20.28 -17.16
N THR A 299 -28.64 -19.61 -18.13
CA THR A 299 -27.43 -20.07 -18.82
C THR A 299 -26.45 -18.90 -18.87
N PRO A 300 -25.23 -19.04 -18.41
CA PRO A 300 -24.24 -17.98 -18.53
C PRO A 300 -24.07 -17.56 -19.98
N PRO A 301 -23.94 -16.26 -20.29
CA PRO A 301 -23.66 -15.80 -21.64
C PRO A 301 -22.31 -16.32 -22.14
N THR A 302 -22.18 -16.45 -23.46
CA THR A 302 -20.88 -16.76 -24.06
C THR A 302 -19.99 -15.53 -24.11
N VAL A 303 -18.68 -15.75 -24.28
CA VAL A 303 -17.70 -14.66 -24.41
C VAL A 303 -18.06 -13.75 -25.58
N GLY A 304 -18.43 -14.32 -26.75
CA GLY A 304 -18.80 -13.55 -27.95
C GLY A 304 -20.09 -12.74 -27.77
N GLU A 305 -21.08 -13.27 -27.03
CA GLU A 305 -22.27 -12.49 -26.66
C GLU A 305 -21.92 -11.28 -25.80
N LEU A 306 -21.02 -11.43 -24.84
CA LEU A 306 -20.59 -10.33 -24.00
C LEU A 306 -19.73 -9.31 -24.74
N VAL A 307 -18.86 -9.70 -25.67
CA VAL A 307 -18.17 -8.77 -26.58
C VAL A 307 -19.19 -7.90 -27.30
N THR A 308 -20.20 -8.51 -27.89
CA THR A 308 -21.24 -7.78 -28.62
C THR A 308 -22.03 -6.82 -27.71
N VAL A 309 -22.36 -7.26 -26.48
CA VAL A 309 -23.06 -6.41 -25.51
C VAL A 309 -22.18 -5.23 -25.11
N TYR A 310 -20.88 -5.46 -24.83
CA TYR A 310 -19.94 -4.42 -24.48
C TYR A 310 -19.78 -3.37 -25.59
N GLU A 311 -19.50 -3.80 -26.83
CA GLU A 311 -19.33 -2.91 -27.98
C GLU A 311 -20.57 -2.03 -28.21
N ASN A 312 -21.77 -2.62 -28.10
CA ASN A 312 -23.02 -1.89 -28.24
C ASN A 312 -23.25 -0.84 -27.13
N ARG A 313 -22.72 -1.07 -25.92
CA ARG A 313 -22.91 -0.18 -24.77
C ARG A 313 -21.84 0.89 -24.67
N SER A 314 -20.57 0.53 -24.89
CA SER A 314 -19.44 1.46 -24.83
C SER A 314 -19.28 2.29 -26.11
N GLY A 315 -19.73 1.79 -27.23
CA GLY A 315 -19.47 2.35 -28.56
C GLY A 315 -18.02 2.13 -29.03
N SER A 316 -17.23 1.31 -28.30
CA SER A 316 -15.87 0.93 -28.66
C SER A 316 -15.84 -0.41 -29.39
N GLU A 317 -14.92 -0.58 -30.34
CA GLU A 317 -14.71 -1.83 -31.07
C GLU A 317 -13.56 -2.62 -30.39
N LEU A 318 -13.80 -3.91 -30.10
CA LEU A 318 -12.81 -4.83 -29.51
C LEU A 318 -12.18 -5.76 -30.57
N GLU A 319 -11.91 -5.29 -31.79
CA GLU A 319 -11.48 -6.10 -32.92
C GLU A 319 -10.27 -6.99 -32.57
N THR A 320 -9.18 -6.40 -32.07
CA THR A 320 -7.96 -7.15 -31.71
C THR A 320 -8.16 -8.16 -30.56
N LEU A 321 -9.01 -7.81 -29.58
CA LEU A 321 -9.38 -8.75 -28.51
C LEU A 321 -10.24 -9.89 -29.03
N SER A 322 -11.19 -9.61 -29.91
CA SER A 322 -12.05 -10.60 -30.53
C SER A 322 -11.27 -11.59 -31.40
N GLU A 323 -10.28 -11.12 -32.16
CA GLU A 323 -9.35 -11.96 -32.91
C GLU A 323 -8.59 -12.92 -31.98
N GLU A 324 -8.08 -12.41 -30.86
CA GLU A 324 -7.32 -13.20 -29.89
C GLU A 324 -8.19 -14.23 -29.17
N LEU A 325 -9.40 -13.85 -28.74
CA LEU A 325 -10.39 -14.77 -28.17
C LEU A 325 -10.80 -15.86 -29.18
N GLY A 326 -10.86 -15.51 -30.47
CA GLY A 326 -11.08 -16.46 -31.57
C GLY A 326 -9.91 -17.44 -31.72
N ALA A 327 -8.64 -16.96 -31.65
CA ALA A 327 -7.46 -17.80 -31.70
C ALA A 327 -7.41 -18.79 -30.53
N LEU A 328 -7.84 -18.37 -29.34
CA LEU A 328 -8.00 -19.22 -28.17
C LEU A 328 -9.18 -20.19 -28.23
N GLN A 329 -10.07 -20.07 -29.24
CA GLN A 329 -11.30 -20.86 -29.44
C GLN A 329 -12.30 -20.76 -28.27
N VAL A 330 -12.34 -19.64 -27.55
CA VAL A 330 -13.19 -19.44 -26.36
C VAL A 330 -14.47 -18.62 -26.62
N THR A 331 -14.65 -18.12 -27.86
CA THR A 331 -15.77 -17.22 -28.21
C THR A 331 -17.14 -17.82 -27.91
N GLU A 332 -17.29 -19.13 -28.16
CA GLU A 332 -18.54 -19.88 -27.94
C GLU A 332 -18.60 -20.50 -26.53
N GLU A 333 -17.56 -20.39 -25.70
CA GLU A 333 -17.58 -20.91 -24.34
C GLU A 333 -18.45 -20.03 -23.44
N PRO A 334 -19.25 -20.63 -22.52
CA PRO A 334 -19.97 -19.88 -21.52
C PRO A 334 -18.99 -19.28 -20.50
N VAL A 335 -19.26 -18.04 -20.09
CA VAL A 335 -18.40 -17.33 -19.13
C VAL A 335 -18.54 -17.98 -17.75
N THR A 336 -17.44 -18.54 -17.27
CA THR A 336 -17.31 -19.17 -15.95
C THR A 336 -16.07 -18.61 -15.23
N ALA A 337 -16.01 -18.69 -13.90
CA ALA A 337 -14.83 -18.28 -13.15
C ALA A 337 -13.56 -18.97 -13.65
N GLY A 338 -13.64 -20.28 -13.96
CA GLY A 338 -12.50 -21.02 -14.50
C GLY A 338 -12.06 -20.57 -15.89
N LEU A 339 -12.99 -20.09 -16.75
CA LEU A 339 -12.63 -19.49 -18.03
C LEU A 339 -11.95 -18.13 -17.83
N VAL A 340 -12.51 -17.27 -16.98
CA VAL A 340 -11.93 -15.94 -16.69
C VAL A 340 -10.53 -16.09 -16.10
N ASP A 341 -10.32 -17.02 -15.16
CA ASP A 341 -8.99 -17.32 -14.61
C ASP A 341 -8.01 -17.81 -15.68
N ARG A 342 -8.47 -18.63 -16.65
CA ARG A 342 -7.64 -19.08 -17.79
C ARG A 342 -7.26 -17.93 -18.70
N LEU A 343 -8.21 -17.04 -19.02
CA LEU A 343 -7.97 -15.88 -19.87
C LEU A 343 -7.01 -14.90 -19.19
N MET A 344 -7.23 -14.56 -17.91
CA MET A 344 -6.30 -13.72 -17.16
C MET A 344 -4.90 -14.32 -17.14
N TYR A 345 -4.80 -15.62 -16.80
CA TYR A 345 -3.51 -16.32 -16.83
C TYR A 345 -2.82 -16.23 -18.18
N TYR A 346 -3.58 -16.37 -19.27
CA TYR A 346 -3.03 -16.28 -20.63
C TYR A 346 -2.46 -14.88 -20.92
N PHE A 347 -3.25 -13.84 -20.68
CA PHE A 347 -2.84 -12.45 -20.95
C PHE A 347 -1.75 -11.92 -19.99
N ASP A 348 -1.64 -12.49 -18.79
CA ASP A 348 -0.54 -12.21 -17.87
C ASP A 348 0.77 -12.95 -18.26
N THR A 349 0.65 -14.05 -19.02
CA THR A 349 1.80 -14.93 -19.36
C THR A 349 2.35 -14.64 -20.74
N TYR A 350 1.48 -14.31 -21.71
CA TYR A 350 1.86 -14.20 -23.11
C TYR A 350 1.68 -12.77 -23.64
N GLU A 351 2.73 -12.30 -24.32
CA GLU A 351 2.64 -11.03 -25.04
C GLU A 351 1.84 -11.23 -26.34
N VAL A 352 0.71 -10.51 -26.43
CA VAL A 352 -0.11 -10.48 -27.67
C VAL A 352 0.42 -9.37 -28.56
N PRO A 353 0.87 -9.68 -29.79
CA PRO A 353 1.42 -8.68 -30.71
C PRO A 353 0.39 -7.60 -31.06
N ILE A 354 0.75 -6.34 -30.90
CA ILE A 354 -0.06 -5.19 -31.28
C ILE A 354 0.57 -4.52 -32.51
N THR A 355 -0.25 -4.26 -33.55
CA THR A 355 0.21 -3.47 -34.70
C THR A 355 0.24 -2.00 -34.26
N ARG A 356 1.41 -1.37 -34.29
CA ARG A 356 1.64 0.04 -33.90
C ARG A 356 2.41 0.76 -34.99
N ASP A 357 2.14 2.05 -35.10
CA ASP A 357 3.02 2.97 -35.80
C ASP A 357 4.24 3.27 -34.90
N ASN A 358 5.45 3.08 -35.40
CA ASN A 358 6.68 3.29 -34.63
C ASN A 358 7.11 4.77 -34.75
N GLU A 359 6.22 5.66 -34.36
CA GLU A 359 6.43 7.12 -34.37
C GLU A 359 6.37 7.66 -32.94
N GLY A 360 7.21 8.66 -32.64
CA GLY A 360 7.25 9.32 -31.34
C GLY A 360 8.26 8.73 -30.37
N VAL A 361 8.02 8.96 -29.07
CA VAL A 361 8.89 8.52 -27.99
C VAL A 361 8.92 6.99 -27.93
N LEU A 362 10.12 6.41 -27.89
CA LEU A 362 10.29 4.97 -27.65
C LEU A 362 10.22 4.68 -26.15
N LEU A 363 9.24 3.91 -25.70
CA LEU A 363 9.26 3.31 -24.39
C LEU A 363 9.92 1.93 -24.50
N ALA A 364 11.05 1.74 -23.84
CA ALA A 364 11.82 0.50 -23.89
C ALA A 364 11.83 -0.18 -22.52
N ASP A 365 11.49 -1.48 -22.48
CA ASP A 365 11.58 -2.25 -21.27
C ASP A 365 13.03 -2.58 -20.91
N ALA A 366 13.41 -2.27 -19.69
CA ALA A 366 14.77 -2.41 -19.16
C ALA A 366 15.28 -3.85 -19.12
N LYS A 367 14.38 -4.83 -19.00
CA LYS A 367 14.72 -6.25 -18.91
C LYS A 367 14.85 -6.95 -20.27
N SER A 368 14.23 -6.39 -21.30
CA SER A 368 14.26 -6.99 -22.65
C SER A 368 15.17 -6.26 -23.63
N ALA A 369 15.48 -4.98 -23.38
CA ALA A 369 16.34 -4.18 -24.23
C ALA A 369 17.80 -4.30 -23.83
N SER A 370 18.71 -4.55 -24.79
CA SER A 370 20.15 -4.44 -24.59
C SER A 370 20.75 -3.21 -25.27
N PHE A 371 19.99 -2.53 -26.13
CA PHE A 371 20.41 -1.34 -26.84
C PHE A 371 19.22 -0.50 -27.32
N VAL A 372 19.38 0.82 -27.26
CA VAL A 372 18.41 1.81 -27.76
C VAL A 372 19.09 2.79 -28.69
N ASP A 373 18.55 2.98 -29.90
CA ASP A 373 19.09 3.91 -30.90
C ASP A 373 18.26 5.19 -30.96
N ARG A 374 18.46 6.07 -29.97
CA ARG A 374 17.90 7.42 -29.89
C ARG A 374 18.99 8.39 -29.42
N PRO A 375 19.01 9.65 -29.92
CA PRO A 375 19.97 10.66 -29.48
C PRO A 375 19.88 10.96 -27.98
N LEU A 376 18.67 11.06 -27.42
CA LEU A 376 18.43 11.36 -26.01
C LEU A 376 17.71 10.19 -25.33
N VAL A 377 18.28 9.70 -24.24
CA VAL A 377 17.73 8.56 -23.48
C VAL A 377 17.57 8.92 -22.01
N PHE A 378 16.36 8.73 -21.50
CA PHE A 378 16.03 8.82 -20.09
C PHE A 378 15.91 7.40 -19.51
N TYR A 379 16.54 7.16 -18.35
CA TYR A 379 16.46 5.91 -17.60
C TYR A 379 15.73 6.18 -16.31
N LEU A 380 14.60 5.50 -16.07
CA LEU A 380 13.73 5.75 -14.92
C LEU A 380 13.77 4.62 -13.91
N GLY A 381 13.95 4.98 -12.64
CA GLY A 381 13.93 4.03 -11.52
C GLY A 381 15.30 3.40 -11.29
N LEU A 382 15.78 2.55 -12.17
CA LEU A 382 17.08 1.85 -12.04
C LEU A 382 17.23 1.07 -10.73
N ASP A 383 16.13 0.72 -10.10
CA ASP A 383 16.01 0.06 -8.80
C ASP A 383 16.17 -1.48 -8.88
N GLU A 384 15.94 -2.15 -7.75
CA GLU A 384 16.08 -3.61 -7.65
C GLU A 384 15.25 -4.38 -8.68
N ASP A 385 14.12 -3.82 -9.11
CA ASP A 385 13.24 -4.43 -10.11
C ASP A 385 13.89 -4.54 -11.50
N TRP A 386 14.91 -3.76 -11.81
CA TRP A 386 15.70 -3.89 -13.03
C TRP A 386 16.60 -5.15 -13.06
N THR A 387 16.76 -5.81 -11.91
CA THR A 387 17.58 -7.02 -11.82
C THR A 387 16.82 -8.23 -12.38
N HIS A 388 17.41 -8.94 -13.35
CA HIS A 388 16.83 -10.16 -13.88
C HIS A 388 16.84 -11.28 -12.85
N THR A 389 15.72 -11.97 -12.70
CA THR A 389 15.65 -13.20 -11.90
C THR A 389 16.15 -14.38 -12.71
N SER A 390 17.31 -14.96 -12.38
CA SER A 390 17.79 -16.16 -13.05
C SER A 390 16.82 -17.33 -12.85
N PRO A 391 16.38 -18.00 -13.95
CA PRO A 391 15.48 -19.14 -13.84
C PRO A 391 16.12 -20.29 -13.05
N LYS A 392 15.37 -20.86 -12.09
CA LYS A 392 15.83 -22.00 -11.26
C LYS A 392 15.60 -23.32 -12.02
N ARG A 393 16.24 -23.49 -13.18
CA ARG A 393 16.13 -24.67 -14.04
C ARG A 393 17.47 -25.38 -14.16
N PRO A 394 17.50 -26.74 -14.29
CA PRO A 394 18.75 -27.51 -14.29
C PRO A 394 19.58 -27.33 -15.57
N TRP A 395 19.01 -26.83 -16.65
CA TRP A 395 19.71 -26.53 -17.90
C TRP A 395 20.26 -25.11 -18.01
N VAL A 396 19.97 -24.24 -17.01
CA VAL A 396 20.45 -22.86 -16.96
C VAL A 396 21.74 -22.79 -16.13
N ASP A 397 22.83 -22.39 -16.75
CA ASP A 397 24.02 -21.97 -16.03
C ASP A 397 23.81 -20.52 -15.53
N ARG A 398 23.62 -20.39 -14.22
CA ARG A 398 23.25 -19.11 -13.60
C ARG A 398 24.37 -18.08 -13.65
N ASP A 399 25.61 -18.52 -13.57
CA ASP A 399 26.75 -17.62 -13.60
C ASP A 399 26.90 -17.03 -15.01
N SER A 400 26.82 -17.87 -16.05
CA SER A 400 26.83 -17.41 -17.44
C SER A 400 25.62 -16.52 -17.78
N GLU A 401 24.45 -16.84 -17.21
CA GLU A 401 23.24 -16.02 -17.40
C GLU A 401 23.37 -14.63 -16.73
N PHE A 402 23.90 -14.62 -15.52
CA PHE A 402 24.16 -13.37 -14.80
C PHE A 402 25.18 -12.49 -15.55
N ASP A 403 26.26 -13.08 -16.05
CA ASP A 403 27.28 -12.38 -16.85
C ASP A 403 26.67 -11.79 -18.13
N ARG A 404 25.82 -12.54 -18.83
CA ARG A 404 25.11 -12.06 -20.02
C ARG A 404 24.19 -10.88 -19.72
N ASN A 405 23.40 -10.98 -18.63
CA ASN A 405 22.47 -9.92 -18.23
C ASN A 405 23.22 -8.65 -17.82
N ILE A 406 24.33 -8.78 -17.10
CA ILE A 406 25.19 -7.63 -16.73
C ILE A 406 25.81 -6.96 -17.98
N GLU A 407 26.27 -7.73 -18.96
CA GLU A 407 26.77 -7.16 -20.21
C GLU A 407 25.67 -6.42 -20.99
N GLY A 408 24.46 -7.00 -21.08
CA GLY A 408 23.28 -6.35 -21.66
C GLY A 408 22.96 -5.04 -20.96
N PHE A 409 22.91 -5.06 -19.63
CA PHE A 409 22.67 -3.90 -18.81
C PHE A 409 23.73 -2.79 -19.01
N GLN A 410 25.02 -3.12 -18.99
CA GLN A 410 26.10 -2.15 -19.28
C GLN A 410 25.93 -1.50 -20.65
N SER A 411 25.55 -2.29 -21.63
CA SER A 411 25.33 -1.82 -23.00
C SER A 411 24.11 -0.89 -23.07
N LEU A 412 23.03 -1.24 -22.41
CA LEU A 412 21.80 -0.46 -22.34
C LEU A 412 22.04 0.91 -21.68
N LEU A 413 22.72 0.93 -20.52
CA LEU A 413 23.04 2.17 -19.78
C LEU A 413 23.82 3.19 -20.61
N GLN A 414 24.54 2.74 -21.63
CA GLN A 414 25.38 3.58 -22.47
C GLN A 414 24.74 3.90 -23.83
N SER A 415 23.47 3.54 -24.02
CA SER A 415 22.70 3.87 -25.21
C SER A 415 22.41 5.37 -25.29
N GLY A 416 22.37 5.90 -26.51
CA GLY A 416 22.15 7.33 -26.76
C GLY A 416 23.43 8.19 -26.70
N VAL A 417 23.30 9.41 -27.15
CA VAL A 417 24.38 10.43 -27.12
C VAL A 417 24.30 11.21 -25.80
N GLU A 418 23.08 11.63 -25.43
CA GLU A 418 22.75 12.28 -24.17
C GLU A 418 21.93 11.32 -23.30
N ARG A 419 22.32 11.18 -22.01
CA ARG A 419 21.76 10.19 -21.08
C ARG A 419 21.47 10.83 -19.75
N HIS A 420 20.28 10.51 -19.20
CA HIS A 420 19.84 11.02 -17.90
C HIS A 420 19.28 9.88 -17.06
N TYR A 421 19.85 9.66 -15.88
CA TYR A 421 19.43 8.66 -14.91
C TYR A 421 18.57 9.34 -13.85
N LEU A 422 17.24 9.09 -13.89
CA LEU A 422 16.25 9.75 -13.07
C LEU A 422 15.73 8.75 -12.05
N VAL A 423 16.01 8.97 -10.79
CA VAL A 423 15.78 8.01 -9.72
C VAL A 423 15.11 8.64 -8.51
N GLN A 424 14.57 7.82 -7.64
CA GLN A 424 14.11 8.20 -6.30
C GLN A 424 15.05 7.60 -5.25
N ASP A 425 15.27 8.30 -4.14
CA ASP A 425 16.03 7.78 -3.00
C ASP A 425 15.13 7.05 -2.00
N SER A 426 13.85 7.40 -1.99
CA SER A 426 12.81 6.74 -1.21
C SER A 426 11.47 6.69 -1.96
N SER A 427 10.71 5.63 -1.76
CA SER A 427 9.34 5.48 -2.26
C SER A 427 8.46 4.92 -1.15
N GLY A 428 7.33 5.58 -0.89
CA GLY A 428 6.42 5.16 0.17
C GLY A 428 7.02 5.19 1.58
N GLY A 429 8.06 6.01 1.82
CA GLY A 429 8.77 6.11 3.10
C GLY A 429 9.78 4.98 3.35
N THR A 430 10.11 4.20 2.32
CA THR A 430 11.17 3.16 2.36
C THR A 430 12.30 3.53 1.40
N PRO A 431 13.57 3.26 1.73
CA PRO A 431 14.68 3.46 0.80
C PRO A 431 14.44 2.69 -0.51
N VAL A 432 14.83 3.27 -1.63
CA VAL A 432 14.85 2.62 -2.94
C VAL A 432 16.24 2.06 -3.19
N THR A 433 16.34 0.73 -3.22
CA THR A 433 17.61 0.04 -3.44
C THR A 433 17.94 0.07 -4.94
N PRO A 434 19.13 0.54 -5.35
CA PRO A 434 19.58 0.47 -6.73
C PRO A 434 19.66 -0.96 -7.25
N CYS A 435 19.60 -1.13 -8.58
CA CYS A 435 19.73 -2.43 -9.23
C CYS A 435 21.01 -3.16 -8.79
N LEU A 436 20.90 -4.45 -8.47
CA LEU A 436 22.01 -5.30 -8.00
C LEU A 436 23.23 -5.29 -8.93
N TYR A 437 23.03 -5.06 -10.23
CA TYR A 437 24.14 -4.99 -11.19
C TYR A 437 25.11 -3.85 -10.89
N PHE A 438 24.68 -2.77 -10.27
CA PHE A 438 25.57 -1.68 -9.86
C PHE A 438 26.56 -2.11 -8.78
N GLU A 439 26.16 -2.95 -7.81
CA GLU A 439 27.09 -3.47 -6.80
C GLU A 439 28.23 -4.27 -7.44
N GLU A 440 27.89 -5.12 -8.41
CA GLU A 440 28.88 -5.94 -9.14
C GLU A 440 29.78 -5.11 -10.07
N LEU A 441 29.22 -4.07 -10.73
CA LEU A 441 29.93 -3.24 -11.69
C LEU A 441 30.82 -2.18 -11.03
N LEU A 442 30.41 -1.65 -9.86
CA LEU A 442 31.16 -0.61 -9.16
C LEU A 442 32.04 -1.17 -8.04
N ASP A 443 31.89 -2.46 -7.67
CA ASP A 443 32.58 -3.13 -6.55
C ASP A 443 32.37 -2.38 -5.22
N GLU A 444 31.16 -1.82 -5.01
CA GLU A 444 30.74 -1.07 -3.84
C GLU A 444 29.36 -1.54 -3.41
N ALA A 445 29.11 -1.60 -2.09
CA ALA A 445 27.78 -1.87 -1.52
C ALA A 445 27.10 -0.56 -1.16
N PHE A 446 25.79 -0.46 -1.44
CA PHE A 446 24.95 0.71 -1.14
C PHE A 446 23.52 0.28 -0.89
N ASP A 447 22.83 1.06 -0.06
CA ASP A 447 21.43 0.81 0.29
C ASP A 447 20.46 1.70 -0.51
N ARG A 448 20.94 2.84 -1.01
CA ARG A 448 20.13 3.85 -1.73
C ARG A 448 20.98 4.62 -2.76
N PHE A 449 20.31 5.37 -3.64
CA PHE A 449 20.98 6.15 -4.70
C PHE A 449 21.84 7.30 -4.18
N SER A 450 21.51 7.88 -3.01
CA SER A 450 22.34 8.90 -2.38
C SER A 450 23.70 8.39 -1.87
N ASP A 451 23.90 7.09 -1.79
CA ASP A 451 25.19 6.49 -1.47
C ASP A 451 26.13 6.49 -2.71
N LEU A 452 25.58 6.67 -3.90
CA LEU A 452 26.30 6.75 -5.19
C LEU A 452 26.55 8.22 -5.59
N ASP A 453 27.33 8.43 -6.67
CA ASP A 453 27.50 9.77 -7.23
C ASP A 453 26.16 10.29 -7.77
N SER A 454 25.59 11.24 -7.06
CA SER A 454 24.22 11.70 -7.26
C SER A 454 24.08 13.21 -7.09
N ILE A 455 23.07 13.77 -7.74
CA ILE A 455 22.69 15.18 -7.67
C ILE A 455 21.21 15.23 -7.29
N GLU A 456 20.92 15.90 -6.18
CA GLU A 456 19.54 16.21 -5.84
C GLU A 456 18.93 17.16 -6.88
N TYR A 457 17.81 16.75 -7.44
CA TYR A 457 17.07 17.56 -8.37
C TYR A 457 15.91 18.25 -7.64
N THR A 458 16.13 19.49 -7.24
CA THR A 458 15.06 20.34 -6.75
C THR A 458 14.40 21.04 -7.93
N ARG A 459 13.18 20.65 -8.24
CA ARG A 459 12.41 21.36 -9.24
C ARG A 459 12.21 22.81 -8.79
N PRO A 460 12.57 23.81 -9.61
CA PRO A 460 12.18 25.17 -9.30
C PRO A 460 10.65 25.24 -9.19
N PRO A 461 10.09 25.98 -8.21
CA PRO A 461 8.66 26.11 -8.10
C PRO A 461 8.11 26.57 -9.46
N ARG A 462 7.11 25.86 -9.99
CA ARG A 462 6.45 26.25 -11.25
C ARG A 462 6.06 27.72 -11.16
N PRO A 463 6.38 28.54 -12.16
CA PRO A 463 5.79 29.87 -12.23
C PRO A 463 4.27 29.74 -12.12
N THR A 464 3.65 30.56 -11.30
CA THR A 464 2.18 30.55 -11.08
C THR A 464 1.38 30.79 -12.38
N GLU A 465 2.05 31.11 -13.45
CA GLU A 465 1.45 31.41 -14.78
C GLU A 465 1.22 30.14 -15.64
N THR A 466 1.77 28.99 -15.30
CA THR A 466 1.62 27.74 -16.08
C THR A 466 0.84 26.64 -15.34
N GLY A 467 0.39 26.88 -14.12
CA GLY A 467 -0.53 26.04 -13.40
C GLY A 467 -1.98 26.39 -13.75
N PHE A 468 -2.91 25.64 -13.21
CA PHE A 468 -4.33 26.01 -13.23
C PHE A 468 -4.45 27.50 -12.88
N GLU A 469 -4.93 28.30 -13.80
CA GLU A 469 -5.45 29.62 -13.43
C GLU A 469 -6.51 29.34 -12.35
N LYS A 470 -6.17 29.59 -11.11
CA LYS A 470 -7.18 29.70 -10.07
C LYS A 470 -8.02 30.89 -10.52
N GLU A 471 -9.19 30.61 -11.08
CA GLU A 471 -10.21 31.65 -11.15
C GLU A 471 -10.35 32.20 -9.74
N PRO A 472 -10.13 33.50 -9.52
CA PRO A 472 -10.35 34.05 -8.21
C PRO A 472 -11.79 33.70 -7.83
N LEU A 473 -11.97 33.00 -6.75
CA LEU A 473 -13.29 32.78 -6.19
C LEU A 473 -13.89 34.17 -5.98
N ASP A 474 -14.94 34.48 -6.69
CA ASP A 474 -15.71 35.73 -6.54
C ASP A 474 -16.39 35.84 -5.15
N ALA A 475 -16.25 34.81 -4.32
CA ALA A 475 -16.74 34.80 -2.95
C ALA A 475 -15.57 34.96 -1.97
N GLU A 476 -15.64 35.95 -1.10
CA GLU A 476 -14.86 35.92 0.14
C GLU A 476 -15.19 34.59 0.85
N ILE A 477 -14.25 33.66 0.89
CA ILE A 477 -14.37 32.45 1.71
C ILE A 477 -14.33 32.95 3.14
N GLY A 478 -15.53 33.17 3.73
CA GLY A 478 -15.66 33.49 5.13
C GLY A 478 -15.09 32.35 5.95
N HIS A 479 -13.98 32.60 6.64
CA HIS A 479 -13.43 31.65 7.58
C HIS A 479 -14.14 31.85 8.92
N GLU A 480 -15.04 30.91 9.27
CA GLU A 480 -15.55 30.82 10.64
C GLU A 480 -14.55 30.02 11.49
N PRO A 481 -13.97 30.64 12.53
CA PRO A 481 -13.08 29.92 13.43
C PRO A 481 -13.82 28.79 14.15
N LEU A 482 -13.13 27.68 14.30
CA LEU A 482 -13.60 26.57 15.14
C LEU A 482 -13.53 26.97 16.61
N GLU A 483 -14.59 26.76 17.34
CA GLU A 483 -14.65 26.99 18.78
C GLU A 483 -14.48 25.71 19.59
N SER A 484 -14.72 24.55 18.98
CA SER A 484 -14.58 23.23 19.61
C SER A 484 -14.13 22.14 18.64
N VAL A 485 -13.48 21.10 19.16
CA VAL A 485 -12.99 19.95 18.41
C VAL A 485 -13.47 18.63 19.03
N SER A 486 -13.74 17.64 18.16
CA SER A 486 -14.03 16.27 18.59
C SER A 486 -12.73 15.50 18.85
N GLN A 487 -12.83 14.37 19.56
CA GLN A 487 -11.68 13.53 19.85
C GLN A 487 -11.03 12.98 18.57
N SER A 488 -11.80 12.61 17.55
CA SER A 488 -11.28 12.10 16.27
C SER A 488 -10.51 13.18 15.52
N SER A 489 -11.08 14.39 15.45
CA SER A 489 -10.42 15.57 14.85
C SER A 489 -9.12 15.91 15.57
N LEU A 490 -9.13 15.91 16.90
CA LEU A 490 -7.94 16.21 17.72
C LEU A 490 -6.86 15.15 17.56
N ASN A 491 -7.23 13.86 17.52
CA ASN A 491 -6.28 12.76 17.30
C ASN A 491 -5.61 12.86 15.92
N SER A 492 -6.39 13.05 14.85
CA SER A 492 -5.89 13.16 13.49
C SER A 492 -4.98 14.40 13.33
N PHE A 493 -5.41 15.54 13.85
CA PHE A 493 -4.65 16.78 13.78
C PHE A 493 -3.33 16.70 14.56
N ALA A 494 -3.32 16.10 15.75
CA ALA A 494 -2.11 15.91 16.55
C ALA A 494 -1.12 14.92 15.94
N ASN A 495 -1.60 13.93 15.17
CA ASN A 495 -0.75 12.95 14.47
C ASN A 495 -0.16 13.54 13.19
N SER A 496 -0.99 14.13 12.32
CA SER A 496 -0.58 14.80 11.09
C SER A 496 -1.61 15.86 10.70
N PRO A 497 -1.30 17.17 10.86
CA PRO A 497 -2.20 18.24 10.46
C PRO A 497 -2.59 18.18 8.97
N ARG A 498 -1.67 17.75 8.09
CA ARG A 498 -1.93 17.62 6.66
C ARG A 498 -2.89 16.47 6.33
N ASP A 499 -2.76 15.31 6.99
CA ASP A 499 -3.72 14.20 6.85
C ASP A 499 -5.12 14.61 7.34
N TYR A 500 -5.20 15.35 8.45
CA TYR A 500 -6.44 15.95 8.92
C TYR A 500 -7.09 16.85 7.85
N PHE A 501 -6.28 17.67 7.18
CA PHE A 501 -6.74 18.56 6.11
C PHE A 501 -7.29 17.76 4.92
N PHE A 502 -6.56 16.76 4.43
CA PHE A 502 -7.01 15.90 3.35
C PHE A 502 -8.31 15.17 3.70
N GLY A 503 -8.43 14.67 4.92
CA GLY A 503 -9.66 14.02 5.39
C GLY A 503 -10.89 14.92 5.50
N ARG A 504 -10.72 16.25 5.29
CA ARG A 504 -11.82 17.22 5.17
C ARG A 504 -12.16 17.61 3.75
N LEU A 505 -11.28 17.30 2.80
CA LEU A 505 -11.47 17.63 1.38
C LEU A 505 -11.88 16.42 0.54
N LEU A 506 -11.44 15.23 0.94
CA LEU A 506 -11.62 14.01 0.17
C LEU A 506 -12.74 13.16 0.74
N ASP A 507 -13.59 12.67 -0.14
CA ASP A 507 -14.58 11.67 0.19
C ASP A 507 -13.90 10.32 0.45
N SER A 508 -14.42 9.57 1.40
CA SER A 508 -13.94 8.23 1.76
C SER A 508 -15.04 7.20 1.57
N PRO A 509 -14.72 5.96 1.17
CA PRO A 509 -15.74 4.94 1.02
C PRO A 509 -16.38 4.58 2.36
N ASP A 510 -17.67 4.35 2.36
CA ASP A 510 -18.36 3.70 3.48
C ASP A 510 -17.75 2.32 3.69
N THR A 511 -17.48 1.96 4.94
CA THR A 511 -16.88 0.67 5.26
C THR A 511 -17.78 -0.17 6.16
N HIS A 512 -17.70 -1.48 5.99
CA HIS A 512 -18.51 -2.43 6.78
C HIS A 512 -18.32 -2.24 8.30
N TYR A 513 -17.12 -1.94 8.76
CA TYR A 513 -16.84 -1.83 10.19
C TYR A 513 -17.44 -0.56 10.82
N PHE A 514 -17.57 0.54 10.07
CA PHE A 514 -18.31 1.70 10.51
C PHE A 514 -19.81 1.41 10.57
N LYS A 515 -20.36 0.79 9.52
CA LYS A 515 -21.78 0.42 9.50
C LYS A 515 -22.13 -0.58 10.62
N GLU A 516 -21.31 -1.61 10.80
CA GLU A 516 -21.49 -2.58 11.90
C GLU A 516 -21.36 -1.90 13.29
N GLY A 517 -20.35 -1.02 13.45
CA GLY A 517 -20.18 -0.27 14.69
C GLY A 517 -21.41 0.54 15.05
N ASN A 518 -21.92 1.34 14.11
CA ASN A 518 -23.13 2.14 14.30
C ASN A 518 -24.34 1.27 14.68
N LEU A 519 -24.55 0.14 13.97
CA LEU A 519 -25.66 -0.76 14.31
C LEU A 519 -25.58 -1.33 15.75
N PHE A 520 -24.39 -1.61 16.26
CA PHE A 520 -24.23 -2.04 17.64
C PHE A 520 -24.50 -0.91 18.65
N HIS A 521 -24.09 0.33 18.36
CA HIS A 521 -24.39 1.50 19.17
C HIS A 521 -25.89 1.77 19.17
N ASP A 522 -26.53 1.77 17.99
CA ASP A 522 -27.96 1.94 17.84
C ASP A 522 -28.76 0.88 18.61
N PHE A 523 -28.28 -0.39 18.59
CA PHE A 523 -28.92 -1.44 19.39
C PHE A 523 -28.76 -1.22 20.90
N ALA A 524 -27.56 -0.83 21.34
CA ALA A 524 -27.32 -0.57 22.76
C ALA A 524 -28.21 0.59 23.27
N GLU A 525 -28.31 1.68 22.52
CA GLU A 525 -29.23 2.77 22.82
C GLU A 525 -30.67 2.31 22.81
N PHE A 526 -31.09 1.57 21.77
CA PHE A 526 -32.46 1.01 21.70
C PHE A 526 -32.77 0.10 22.88
N ALA A 527 -31.84 -0.78 23.28
CA ALA A 527 -32.05 -1.71 24.39
C ALA A 527 -32.19 -1.00 25.76
N VAL A 528 -31.46 0.10 25.99
CA VAL A 528 -31.62 0.93 27.19
C VAL A 528 -32.99 1.60 27.23
N ASN A 529 -33.48 2.11 26.11
CA ASN A 529 -34.75 2.85 26.01
C ASN A 529 -36.00 1.92 25.99
N HIS A 530 -35.87 0.76 25.38
CA HIS A 530 -36.95 -0.16 25.05
C HIS A 530 -36.65 -1.60 25.48
N SER A 531 -36.18 -1.81 26.73
CA SER A 531 -35.80 -3.13 27.23
C SER A 531 -36.96 -4.15 27.15
N SER A 532 -38.19 -3.71 27.40
CA SER A 532 -39.37 -4.58 27.27
C SER A 532 -39.60 -5.07 25.83
N THR A 533 -39.32 -4.23 24.84
CA THR A 533 -39.45 -4.61 23.42
C THR A 533 -38.39 -5.63 23.05
N VAL A 534 -37.14 -5.41 23.51
CA VAL A 534 -36.06 -6.36 23.28
C VAL A 534 -36.33 -7.72 23.94
N GLU A 535 -36.97 -7.75 25.10
CA GLU A 535 -37.39 -9.00 25.78
C GLU A 535 -38.54 -9.72 25.05
N GLU A 536 -39.41 -8.98 24.36
CA GLU A 536 -40.55 -9.56 23.63
C GLU A 536 -40.15 -10.15 22.26
N TYR A 537 -39.10 -9.62 21.62
CA TYR A 537 -38.64 -10.08 20.33
C TYR A 537 -37.52 -11.16 20.46
N PRO A 538 -37.55 -12.24 19.67
CA PRO A 538 -36.45 -13.17 19.62
C PRO A 538 -35.18 -12.46 19.17
N LEU A 539 -34.05 -12.67 19.86
CA LEU A 539 -32.76 -12.04 19.51
C LEU A 539 -32.34 -12.40 18.10
N ASP A 540 -32.62 -13.61 17.63
CA ASP A 540 -32.35 -14.05 16.27
C ASP A 540 -33.06 -13.18 15.21
N ASP A 541 -34.25 -12.67 15.48
CA ASP A 541 -34.99 -11.79 14.56
C ASP A 541 -34.31 -10.41 14.47
N ILE A 542 -33.80 -9.91 15.61
CA ILE A 542 -33.02 -8.66 15.66
C ILE A 542 -31.68 -8.82 14.91
N VAL A 543 -31.02 -9.96 15.08
CA VAL A 543 -29.79 -10.30 14.34
C VAL A 543 -30.06 -10.35 12.83
N ASP A 544 -31.19 -10.93 12.40
CA ASP A 544 -31.56 -10.99 10.98
C ASP A 544 -31.80 -9.59 10.38
N VAL A 545 -32.40 -8.69 11.14
CA VAL A 545 -32.55 -7.28 10.75
C VAL A 545 -31.18 -6.60 10.58
N MET A 546 -30.27 -6.80 11.52
CA MET A 546 -28.90 -6.28 11.47
C MET A 546 -28.12 -6.81 10.27
N VAL A 547 -28.24 -8.11 10.00
CA VAL A 547 -27.63 -8.76 8.85
C VAL A 547 -28.16 -8.19 7.55
N ALA A 548 -29.50 -7.96 7.47
CA ALA A 548 -30.13 -7.38 6.29
C ALA A 548 -29.61 -5.96 6.00
N GLU A 549 -29.48 -5.14 7.03
CA GLU A 549 -29.01 -3.75 6.92
C GLU A 549 -27.52 -3.66 6.53
N ALA A 550 -26.69 -4.57 7.04
CA ALA A 550 -25.26 -4.65 6.69
C ALA A 550 -25.00 -5.42 5.38
N ARG A 551 -26.04 -5.99 4.76
CA ARG A 551 -25.94 -6.87 3.58
C ARG A 551 -25.14 -6.27 2.41
N PRO A 552 -25.26 -4.97 2.07
CA PRO A 552 -24.49 -4.36 0.97
C PRO A 552 -22.98 -4.50 1.07
N PHE A 553 -22.45 -4.67 2.27
CA PHE A 553 -21.01 -4.77 2.51
C PHE A 553 -20.47 -6.21 2.55
N HIS A 554 -21.34 -7.23 2.54
CA HIS A 554 -20.95 -8.61 2.79
C HIS A 554 -21.25 -9.56 1.63
N ARG A 555 -20.30 -10.46 1.35
CA ARG A 555 -20.53 -11.56 0.41
C ARG A 555 -21.50 -12.56 1.03
N SER A 556 -22.27 -13.23 0.18
CA SER A 556 -23.24 -14.24 0.58
C SER A 556 -22.65 -15.36 1.44
N VAL A 557 -21.40 -15.76 1.14
CA VAL A 557 -20.66 -16.78 1.89
C VAL A 557 -20.30 -16.36 3.31
N ASP A 558 -20.14 -15.06 3.57
CA ASP A 558 -19.71 -14.54 4.87
C ASP A 558 -20.89 -14.34 5.85
N ILE A 559 -22.13 -14.32 5.35
CA ILE A 559 -23.34 -14.04 6.15
C ILE A 559 -23.49 -14.94 7.38
N PRO A 560 -23.30 -16.28 7.32
CA PRO A 560 -23.42 -17.11 8.52
C PRO A 560 -22.44 -16.73 9.63
N THR A 561 -21.22 -16.35 9.27
CA THR A 561 -20.18 -15.90 10.21
C THR A 561 -20.56 -14.55 10.81
N ARG A 562 -21.06 -13.62 9.99
CA ARG A 562 -21.53 -12.30 10.45
C ARG A 562 -22.73 -12.42 11.38
N ARG A 563 -23.70 -13.28 11.05
CA ARG A 563 -24.83 -13.59 11.92
C ARG A 563 -24.37 -14.06 13.31
N THR A 564 -23.42 -15.00 13.38
CA THR A 564 -22.86 -15.46 14.66
C THR A 564 -22.19 -14.32 15.43
N ARG A 565 -21.37 -13.52 14.74
CA ARG A 565 -20.69 -12.36 15.33
C ARG A 565 -21.68 -11.34 15.89
N TYR A 566 -22.74 -11.01 15.15
CA TYR A 566 -23.77 -10.06 15.59
C TYR A 566 -24.53 -10.62 16.79
N ARG A 567 -24.92 -11.89 16.76
CA ARG A 567 -25.59 -12.53 17.87
C ARG A 567 -24.77 -12.45 19.16
N VAL A 568 -23.50 -12.86 19.12
CA VAL A 568 -22.62 -12.80 20.30
C VAL A 568 -22.46 -11.35 20.78
N GLY A 569 -22.23 -10.39 19.85
CA GLY A 569 -22.11 -8.98 20.21
C GLY A 569 -23.36 -8.43 20.91
N LEU A 570 -24.57 -8.77 20.41
CA LEU A 570 -25.83 -8.36 21.02
C LEU A 570 -26.05 -9.04 22.40
N GLU A 571 -25.73 -10.33 22.54
CA GLU A 571 -25.79 -11.04 23.82
C GLU A 571 -24.87 -10.39 24.86
N THR A 572 -23.63 -10.07 24.49
CA THR A 572 -22.65 -9.41 25.37
C THR A 572 -23.11 -7.97 25.74
N ILE A 573 -23.70 -7.23 24.80
CA ILE A 573 -24.28 -5.90 25.08
C ILE A 573 -25.43 -6.02 26.07
N LEU A 574 -26.36 -6.96 25.90
CA LEU A 574 -27.47 -7.16 26.81
C LEU A 574 -27.01 -7.56 28.22
N GLU A 575 -25.99 -8.45 28.31
CA GLU A 575 -25.41 -8.81 29.60
C GLU A 575 -24.81 -7.58 30.30
N PHE A 576 -24.06 -6.77 29.57
CA PHE A 576 -23.48 -5.53 30.07
C PHE A 576 -24.56 -4.56 30.54
N LEU A 577 -25.60 -4.32 29.75
CA LEU A 577 -26.68 -3.38 30.09
C LEU A 577 -27.46 -3.85 31.30
N ASN A 578 -27.70 -5.15 31.47
CA ASN A 578 -28.34 -5.70 32.68
C ASN A 578 -27.57 -5.42 33.96
N GLU A 579 -26.24 -5.33 33.89
CA GLU A 579 -25.39 -5.09 35.06
C GLU A 579 -25.13 -3.59 35.30
N TYR A 580 -24.89 -2.82 34.21
CA TYR A 580 -24.34 -1.45 34.28
C TYR A 580 -25.32 -0.35 33.86
N ALA A 581 -26.42 -0.64 33.15
CA ALA A 581 -27.35 0.40 32.76
C ALA A 581 -28.05 1.01 33.99
N PRO A 582 -28.18 2.35 34.08
CA PRO A 582 -28.77 2.98 35.25
C PRO A 582 -30.28 2.71 35.31
N THR A 583 -30.75 2.32 36.49
CA THR A 583 -32.21 2.17 36.78
C THR A 583 -32.88 3.47 37.16
N ASP A 584 -32.12 4.47 37.61
CA ASP A 584 -32.59 5.84 37.94
C ASP A 584 -31.81 6.83 37.07
N THR A 585 -32.51 7.58 36.24
CA THR A 585 -31.99 8.59 35.34
C THR A 585 -32.18 10.03 35.83
N SER A 586 -32.64 10.19 37.05
CA SER A 586 -32.95 11.51 37.64
C SER A 586 -31.72 12.42 37.85
N PHE A 587 -30.53 11.86 37.76
CA PHE A 587 -29.27 12.60 37.89
C PHE A 587 -28.86 13.38 36.62
N VAL A 588 -29.59 13.24 35.50
CA VAL A 588 -29.30 13.88 34.22
C VAL A 588 -30.48 14.73 33.77
N THR A 589 -30.20 15.91 33.24
CA THR A 589 -31.23 16.71 32.57
C THR A 589 -31.52 16.13 31.18
N PRO A 590 -32.79 16.10 30.75
CA PRO A 590 -33.13 15.68 29.38
C PRO A 590 -32.32 16.46 28.36
N SER A 591 -31.77 15.77 27.38
CA SER A 591 -31.17 16.36 26.18
C SER A 591 -31.83 15.75 24.95
N SER A 592 -31.87 16.48 23.84
CA SER A 592 -32.24 15.86 22.57
C SER A 592 -31.16 14.83 22.20
N GLY A 593 -31.55 13.62 21.82
CA GLY A 593 -30.64 12.62 21.28
C GLY A 593 -29.90 13.14 20.04
N TRP A 594 -28.79 12.58 19.74
CA TRP A 594 -27.97 12.87 18.55
C TRP A 594 -28.19 11.80 17.48
N GLY A 595 -28.66 12.23 16.31
CA GLY A 595 -28.74 11.37 15.11
C GLY A 595 -30.01 10.52 15.03
N GLU A 596 -30.08 9.73 14.01
CA GLU A 596 -31.14 8.77 13.73
C GLU A 596 -30.67 7.40 14.24
N ASN A 597 -31.55 6.67 14.95
CA ASN A 597 -31.24 5.32 15.41
C ASN A 597 -31.97 4.31 14.54
N PHE A 598 -31.25 3.43 13.93
CA PHE A 598 -31.78 2.42 12.99
C PHE A 598 -32.88 1.56 13.60
N PHE A 599 -32.70 1.06 14.83
CA PHE A 599 -33.70 0.21 15.47
C PHE A 599 -34.95 0.97 15.91
N VAL A 600 -34.77 2.23 16.31
CA VAL A 600 -35.90 3.12 16.65
C VAL A 600 -36.79 3.34 15.42
N GLU A 601 -36.19 3.62 14.28
CA GLU A 601 -36.90 3.76 13.00
C GLU A 601 -37.55 2.45 12.58
N TYR A 602 -36.81 1.34 12.64
CA TYR A 602 -37.28 0.02 12.24
C TYR A 602 -38.54 -0.41 13.04
N PHE A 603 -38.54 -0.18 14.37
CA PHE A 603 -39.68 -0.50 15.25
C PHE A 603 -40.72 0.61 15.36
N GLY A 604 -40.52 1.77 14.73
CA GLY A 604 -41.44 2.92 14.79
C GLY A 604 -41.59 3.52 16.18
N MET A 605 -40.50 3.60 16.93
CA MET A 605 -40.45 4.10 18.31
C MET A 605 -39.70 5.45 18.39
N GLU A 606 -39.60 6.03 19.58
CA GLU A 606 -38.87 7.27 19.86
C GLU A 606 -37.84 7.02 20.97
N VAL A 607 -36.67 7.67 20.92
CA VAL A 607 -35.68 7.67 22.01
C VAL A 607 -35.96 8.85 22.94
N ASP A 608 -36.11 8.58 24.24
CA ASP A 608 -36.34 9.59 25.28
C ASP A 608 -35.41 9.43 26.50
N SER A 609 -34.32 8.62 26.34
CA SER A 609 -33.39 8.43 27.45
C SER A 609 -32.33 9.53 27.49
N PRO A 610 -32.18 10.25 28.61
CA PRO A 610 -31.14 11.27 28.73
C PRO A 610 -29.74 10.69 28.97
N VAL A 611 -29.57 9.37 29.09
CA VAL A 611 -28.30 8.74 29.47
C VAL A 611 -27.55 8.09 28.31
N THR A 612 -28.21 7.94 27.14
CA THR A 612 -27.60 7.35 25.93
C THR A 612 -27.33 8.40 24.85
N GLU A 613 -26.32 8.17 24.00
CA GLU A 613 -25.91 9.00 22.85
C GLU A 613 -25.98 10.50 23.16
N ARG A 614 -25.44 10.87 24.33
CA ARG A 614 -25.54 12.23 24.84
C ARG A 614 -24.55 13.15 24.17
N TRP A 615 -25.06 14.03 23.29
CA TRP A 615 -24.30 15.10 22.67
C TRP A 615 -23.88 16.18 23.66
N PHE A 616 -22.65 16.67 23.54
CA PHE A 616 -22.17 17.87 24.20
C PHE A 616 -21.27 18.70 23.27
N ASP A 617 -21.30 20.00 23.45
CA ASP A 617 -20.41 20.98 22.83
C ASP A 617 -20.14 22.08 23.87
N ASP A 618 -18.92 22.07 24.41
CA ASP A 618 -18.49 23.05 25.44
C ASP A 618 -17.42 23.95 24.83
N THR A 619 -17.85 25.10 24.31
CA THR A 619 -16.96 26.09 23.68
C THR A 619 -16.06 26.83 24.68
N GLU A 620 -16.31 26.75 25.99
CA GLU A 620 -15.44 27.36 27.00
C GLU A 620 -14.12 26.59 27.12
N ILE A 621 -14.16 25.27 27.00
CA ILE A 621 -12.98 24.40 27.01
C ILE A 621 -12.63 23.84 25.62
N GLY A 622 -13.44 24.18 24.60
CA GLY A 622 -13.16 23.84 23.21
C GLY A 622 -13.35 22.36 22.83
N VAL A 623 -14.22 21.61 23.56
CA VAL A 623 -14.42 20.17 23.30
C VAL A 623 -15.86 19.83 22.97
N LYS A 624 -16.05 18.87 22.06
CA LYS A 624 -17.35 18.30 21.71
C LYS A 624 -17.29 16.80 21.52
N GLY A 625 -18.43 16.13 21.74
CA GLY A 625 -18.51 14.69 21.56
C GLY A 625 -19.89 14.12 21.87
N ILE A 626 -19.97 12.80 21.82
CA ILE A 626 -21.17 12.03 22.14
C ILE A 626 -20.77 11.01 23.21
N ILE A 627 -21.51 10.94 24.28
CA ILE A 627 -21.31 9.94 25.35
C ILE A 627 -22.28 8.81 25.07
N ASP A 628 -21.76 7.62 24.77
CA ASP A 628 -22.57 6.46 24.40
C ASP A 628 -23.51 6.03 25.56
N LEU A 629 -22.99 5.99 26.81
CA LEU A 629 -23.78 5.68 27.98
C LEU A 629 -23.24 6.38 29.24
N LEU A 630 -24.14 6.99 30.01
CA LEU A 630 -23.90 7.42 31.39
C LEU A 630 -24.41 6.32 32.33
N ALA A 631 -23.52 5.40 32.74
CA ALA A 631 -23.88 4.30 33.62
C ALA A 631 -24.18 4.75 35.06
N SER A 632 -23.61 5.88 35.50
CA SER A 632 -23.87 6.52 36.78
C SER A 632 -23.49 8.02 36.70
N PRO A 633 -23.77 8.84 37.74
CA PRO A 633 -23.31 10.24 37.78
C PRO A 633 -21.79 10.41 37.57
N THR A 634 -21.01 9.39 37.90
CA THR A 634 -19.55 9.42 37.88
C THR A 634 -18.91 8.44 36.88
N THR A 635 -19.72 7.68 36.12
CA THR A 635 -19.20 6.64 35.20
C THR A 635 -19.71 6.84 33.78
N LEU A 636 -18.80 7.12 32.86
CA LEU A 636 -19.03 7.20 31.42
C LEU A 636 -18.60 5.88 30.78
N VAL A 637 -19.35 5.45 29.80
CA VAL A 637 -19.05 4.24 29.01
C VAL A 637 -19.01 4.60 27.53
N ASP A 638 -18.09 3.95 26.81
CA ASP A 638 -17.92 4.06 25.37
C ASP A 638 -17.83 2.67 24.77
N TYR A 639 -18.65 2.40 23.76
CA TYR A 639 -18.77 1.10 23.12
C TYR A 639 -17.72 0.93 22.03
N LYS A 640 -17.08 -0.24 21.98
CA LYS A 640 -16.03 -0.54 20.98
C LYS A 640 -16.20 -1.95 20.40
N SER A 641 -16.30 -2.01 19.07
CA SER A 641 -16.26 -3.28 18.33
C SER A 641 -14.81 -3.77 18.07
N GLY A 642 -13.80 -2.92 18.33
CA GLY A 642 -12.40 -3.20 18.08
C GLY A 642 -11.67 -3.86 19.24
N ARG A 643 -10.37 -4.12 19.05
CA ARG A 643 -9.51 -4.79 20.03
C ARG A 643 -9.35 -3.99 21.31
N ARG A 644 -9.37 -4.69 22.45
CA ARG A 644 -9.17 -4.13 23.78
C ARG A 644 -7.76 -3.52 23.93
N LYS A 645 -7.72 -2.31 24.48
CA LYS A 645 -6.48 -1.65 24.91
C LYS A 645 -6.38 -1.68 26.44
N ARG A 646 -5.18 -1.86 26.98
CA ARG A 646 -4.95 -1.75 28.41
C ARG A 646 -5.05 -0.28 28.86
N ALA A 647 -5.47 -0.02 30.09
CA ALA A 647 -5.53 1.33 30.67
C ALA A 647 -4.23 2.12 30.48
N SER A 648 -3.07 1.46 30.66
CA SER A 648 -1.75 2.07 30.47
C SER A 648 -1.45 2.50 29.02
N GLN A 649 -2.04 1.85 28.01
CA GLN A 649 -1.92 2.26 26.62
C GLN A 649 -2.84 3.47 26.33
N ILE A 650 -4.02 3.51 26.96
CA ILE A 650 -4.94 4.64 26.84
C ILE A 650 -4.31 5.89 27.44
N THR A 651 -3.82 5.82 28.69
CA THR A 651 -3.20 6.98 29.36
C THR A 651 -1.89 7.41 28.68
N LYS A 652 -1.12 6.46 28.07
CA LYS A 652 0.06 6.79 27.29
C LYS A 652 -0.33 7.54 26.00
N GLY A 653 -1.36 7.08 25.28
CA GLY A 653 -1.82 7.69 24.04
C GLY A 653 -2.34 9.13 24.20
N SER A 654 -2.79 9.51 25.40
CA SER A 654 -3.27 10.87 25.73
C SER A 654 -2.24 11.76 26.44
N SER A 655 -0.97 11.34 26.50
CA SER A 655 0.07 12.12 27.16
C SER A 655 0.35 13.44 26.44
N ILE A 656 0.31 14.55 27.17
CA ILE A 656 0.62 15.88 26.66
C ILE A 656 2.14 16.16 26.74
N ASP A 657 2.80 15.73 27.81
CA ASP A 657 4.23 15.97 28.04
C ASP A 657 5.13 15.04 27.21
N GLU A 658 4.65 13.85 26.88
CA GLU A 658 5.33 12.86 26.05
C GLU A 658 4.39 12.47 24.91
N PRO A 659 4.35 13.27 23.80
CA PRO A 659 3.46 12.99 22.67
C PRO A 659 3.67 11.59 22.11
N SER A 660 2.56 10.90 21.83
CA SER A 660 2.55 9.58 21.21
C SER A 660 2.44 9.74 19.69
N ASP A 661 3.12 8.88 18.95
CA ASP A 661 2.97 8.69 17.50
C ASP A 661 1.59 8.11 17.10
N LYS A 662 0.82 7.69 18.12
CA LYS A 662 -0.56 7.22 18.00
C LYS A 662 -1.44 7.92 19.05
N PRO A 663 -1.78 9.20 18.85
CA PRO A 663 -2.58 9.94 19.80
C PRO A 663 -3.96 9.31 20.03
N ASN A 664 -4.43 9.33 21.27
CA ASN A 664 -5.78 8.93 21.63
C ASN A 664 -6.25 9.72 22.86
N PHE A 665 -6.94 10.82 22.63
CA PHE A 665 -7.40 11.72 23.66
C PHE A 665 -8.83 11.42 24.16
N GLN A 666 -9.48 10.36 23.67
CA GLN A 666 -10.89 10.11 23.91
C GLN A 666 -11.26 10.12 25.41
N ALA A 667 -10.67 9.24 26.21
CA ALA A 667 -11.00 9.18 27.64
C ALA A 667 -10.73 10.52 28.36
N LEU A 668 -9.59 11.14 28.06
CA LEU A 668 -9.18 12.40 28.70
C LEU A 668 -10.14 13.55 28.32
N LEU A 669 -10.55 13.67 27.05
CA LEU A 669 -11.49 14.69 26.57
C LEU A 669 -12.84 14.58 27.28
N TYR A 670 -13.36 13.38 27.36
CA TYR A 670 -14.69 13.15 27.98
C TYR A 670 -14.66 13.36 29.51
N LEU A 671 -13.56 12.93 30.16
CA LEU A 671 -13.37 13.19 31.59
C LEU A 671 -13.19 14.69 31.88
N THR A 672 -12.49 15.42 30.98
CA THR A 672 -12.33 16.87 31.07
C THR A 672 -13.67 17.59 31.00
N TYR A 673 -14.52 17.22 30.05
CA TYR A 673 -15.89 17.77 29.99
C TYR A 673 -16.72 17.40 31.23
N TRP A 674 -16.71 16.11 31.65
CA TRP A 674 -17.61 15.61 32.68
C TRP A 674 -17.21 16.07 34.08
N ARG A 675 -15.91 16.37 34.37
CA ARG A 675 -15.51 16.95 35.66
C ARG A 675 -16.20 18.30 35.95
N ARG A 676 -16.55 19.06 34.94
CA ARG A 676 -17.29 20.32 35.08
C ARG A 676 -18.77 20.10 35.43
N GLN A 677 -19.32 18.98 35.02
CA GLN A 677 -20.68 18.57 35.35
C GLN A 677 -20.75 17.97 36.75
N GLN A 678 -19.67 17.39 37.26
CA GLN A 678 -19.56 16.72 38.56
C GLN A 678 -18.31 17.25 39.33
N PRO A 679 -18.36 18.51 39.82
CA PRO A 679 -17.19 19.13 40.45
C PRO A 679 -16.80 18.42 41.75
N GLY A 680 -15.52 18.05 41.86
CA GLY A 680 -14.95 17.43 43.06
C GLY A 680 -15.23 15.94 43.22
N GLU A 681 -15.89 15.31 42.26
CA GLU A 681 -16.13 13.87 42.26
C GLU A 681 -15.02 13.11 41.53
N GLN A 682 -14.73 11.88 41.98
CA GLN A 682 -13.91 10.92 41.22
C GLN A 682 -14.74 10.36 40.07
N LEU A 683 -14.15 10.36 38.85
CA LEU A 683 -14.85 9.91 37.66
C LEU A 683 -14.16 8.67 37.07
N GLN A 684 -14.98 7.90 36.36
CA GLN A 684 -14.52 6.72 35.62
C GLN A 684 -14.93 6.82 34.15
N PHE A 685 -14.03 6.42 33.24
CA PHE A 685 -14.31 6.24 31.83
C PHE A 685 -13.99 4.79 31.46
N THR A 686 -15.01 4.06 31.02
CA THR A 686 -14.91 2.63 30.72
C THR A 686 -15.10 2.41 29.24
N PHE A 687 -14.12 1.79 28.59
CA PHE A 687 -14.25 1.23 27.24
C PHE A 687 -14.84 -0.17 27.35
N PHE A 688 -15.95 -0.41 26.68
CA PHE A 688 -16.61 -1.71 26.61
C PHE A 688 -16.40 -2.32 25.22
N HIS A 689 -15.50 -3.31 25.14
CA HIS A 689 -15.14 -4.01 23.91
C HIS A 689 -15.97 -5.27 23.72
N PHE A 690 -17.20 -5.12 23.27
CA PHE A 690 -18.23 -6.18 23.27
C PHE A 690 -17.95 -7.36 22.30
N LEU A 691 -16.92 -7.31 21.47
CA LEU A 691 -16.48 -8.40 20.59
C LEU A 691 -15.09 -8.96 20.96
N GLU A 692 -14.46 -8.50 22.04
CA GLU A 692 -13.11 -8.93 22.43
C GLU A 692 -13.06 -10.40 22.76
N THR A 693 -14.08 -10.93 23.42
CA THR A 693 -14.17 -12.32 23.87
C THR A 693 -15.01 -13.19 22.93
N LEU A 694 -15.10 -12.85 21.63
CA LEU A 694 -15.96 -13.55 20.69
C LEU A 694 -15.69 -15.07 20.65
N ASP A 695 -14.45 -15.50 20.62
CA ASP A 695 -14.07 -16.91 20.56
C ASP A 695 -14.39 -17.62 21.89
N ASP A 696 -14.13 -16.96 23.01
CA ASP A 696 -14.43 -17.48 24.36
C ASP A 696 -15.94 -17.52 24.62
N ALA A 697 -16.69 -16.53 24.09
CA ALA A 697 -18.13 -16.49 24.15
C ALA A 697 -18.77 -17.65 23.36
N ILE A 698 -18.26 -17.95 22.18
CA ILE A 698 -18.68 -19.12 21.39
C ILE A 698 -18.39 -20.42 22.14
N ALA A 699 -17.27 -20.50 22.89
CA ALA A 699 -16.91 -21.62 23.72
C ALA A 699 -17.72 -21.70 25.05
N GLY A 700 -18.43 -20.61 25.44
CA GLY A 700 -19.14 -20.52 26.71
C GLY A 700 -18.23 -20.26 27.93
N GLU A 701 -17.04 -19.71 27.70
CA GLU A 701 -15.97 -19.45 28.69
C GLU A 701 -15.73 -17.95 28.94
N ALA A 702 -16.43 -17.04 28.22
CA ALA A 702 -16.23 -15.60 28.33
C ALA A 702 -16.70 -15.03 29.67
N GLU A 703 -15.94 -14.08 30.22
CA GLU A 703 -16.36 -13.24 31.36
C GLU A 703 -16.50 -11.78 30.90
N LEU A 704 -17.57 -11.10 31.31
CA LEU A 704 -17.83 -9.70 30.95
C LEU A 704 -16.69 -8.76 31.35
N SER A 705 -16.01 -9.04 32.47
CA SER A 705 -14.82 -8.28 32.92
C SER A 705 -13.69 -8.25 31.89
N ASP A 706 -13.58 -9.26 31.02
CA ASP A 706 -12.56 -9.34 29.98
C ASP A 706 -12.83 -8.37 28.82
N CYS A 707 -14.06 -7.88 28.72
CA CYS A 707 -14.46 -6.86 27.74
C CYS A 707 -14.25 -5.42 28.21
N LEU A 708 -13.92 -5.19 29.49
CA LEU A 708 -13.89 -3.85 30.09
C LEU A 708 -12.47 -3.33 30.29
N THR A 709 -12.27 -2.05 30.01
CA THR A 709 -11.06 -1.30 30.40
C THR A 709 -11.44 0.06 30.94
N THR A 710 -11.17 0.30 32.23
CA THR A 710 -11.51 1.54 32.90
C THR A 710 -10.27 2.37 33.18
N VAL A 711 -10.37 3.69 32.98
CA VAL A 711 -9.44 4.71 33.44
C VAL A 711 -10.19 5.65 34.37
N GLU A 712 -9.47 6.19 35.37
CA GLU A 712 -10.05 7.04 36.41
C GLU A 712 -9.56 8.49 36.30
N TYR A 713 -10.39 9.42 36.75
CA TYR A 713 -9.98 10.78 37.08
C TYR A 713 -10.14 11.01 38.57
N ARG A 714 -9.14 11.59 39.22
CA ARG A 714 -9.16 11.99 40.63
C ARG A 714 -9.05 13.50 40.76
N PRO A 715 -10.02 14.15 41.49
CA PRO A 715 -10.08 15.61 41.68
C PRO A 715 -9.05 16.08 42.71
N THR A 716 -7.80 15.64 42.58
CA THR A 716 -6.66 15.99 43.39
C THR A 716 -5.41 15.99 42.51
N THR A 717 -4.42 16.80 42.86
CA THR A 717 -3.12 16.74 42.19
C THR A 717 -2.41 15.41 42.52
N PHE A 718 -1.56 14.95 41.66
CA PHE A 718 -0.74 13.75 41.91
C PHE A 718 0.12 13.92 43.18
N ALA A 719 0.64 15.12 43.37
CA ALA A 719 1.44 15.45 44.57
C ALA A 719 0.61 15.32 45.85
N GLU A 720 -0.63 15.83 45.87
CA GLU A 720 -1.53 15.68 47.02
C GLU A 720 -1.91 14.21 47.26
N PHE A 721 -2.19 13.48 46.21
CA PHE A 721 -2.50 12.05 46.30
C PHE A 721 -1.34 11.27 46.86
N VAL A 722 -0.14 11.47 46.30
CA VAL A 722 1.09 10.79 46.77
C VAL A 722 1.41 11.12 48.23
N ARG A 723 1.10 12.35 48.69
CA ARG A 723 1.30 12.75 50.10
C ARG A 723 0.37 12.07 51.06
N SER A 724 -0.68 11.38 50.60
CA SER A 724 -1.66 10.80 51.49
C SER A 724 -1.06 9.73 52.41
N PRO A 725 -1.57 9.60 53.67
CA PRO A 725 -1.12 8.53 54.59
C PRO A 725 -1.30 7.14 53.98
N ALA A 726 -2.36 6.94 53.18
CA ALA A 726 -2.64 5.66 52.54
C ALA A 726 -1.51 5.21 51.60
N VAL A 727 -1.03 6.11 50.73
CA VAL A 727 0.10 5.78 49.79
C VAL A 727 1.38 5.48 50.60
N PHE A 728 1.62 6.19 51.67
CA PHE A 728 2.76 5.91 52.56
C PHE A 728 2.62 4.51 53.20
N GLU A 729 1.46 4.15 53.70
CA GLU A 729 1.18 2.83 54.26
C GLU A 729 1.39 1.72 53.22
N GLU A 730 0.92 1.92 52.00
CA GLU A 730 1.15 0.97 50.87
C GLU A 730 2.65 0.76 50.62
N LEU A 731 3.47 1.85 50.59
CA LEU A 731 4.92 1.74 50.43
C LEU A 731 5.59 1.03 51.59
N CYS A 732 5.07 1.23 52.81
CA CYS A 732 5.58 0.56 54.03
C CYS A 732 5.21 -0.93 54.06
N GLU A 733 4.11 -1.35 53.46
CA GLU A 733 3.63 -2.74 53.43
C GLU A 733 4.16 -3.52 52.23
N ASP A 734 4.56 -2.85 51.15
CA ASP A 734 5.00 -3.49 49.89
C ASP A 734 6.26 -4.36 50.08
N ALA A 735 6.03 -5.59 50.48
CA ALA A 735 7.07 -6.61 50.60
C ALA A 735 7.46 -7.21 49.25
N ALA A 736 6.55 -7.25 48.27
CA ALA A 736 6.78 -7.86 46.97
C ALA A 736 7.89 -7.12 46.19
N ASN A 737 7.83 -5.79 46.18
CA ASN A 737 8.81 -4.91 45.53
C ASN A 737 9.93 -4.46 46.45
N LYS A 738 9.91 -4.88 47.73
CA LYS A 738 10.91 -4.54 48.77
C LYS A 738 10.92 -3.08 49.19
N CYS A 739 9.90 -2.26 48.87
CA CYS A 739 9.74 -0.89 49.37
C CYS A 739 9.71 -0.86 50.90
N ASN A 740 9.05 -1.83 51.51
CA ASN A 740 8.94 -1.98 52.95
C ASN A 740 10.26 -2.01 53.68
N LYS A 741 11.34 -2.49 53.06
CA LYS A 741 12.68 -2.57 53.71
C LYS A 741 13.33 -1.20 53.89
N THR A 742 12.84 -0.20 53.22
CA THR A 742 13.33 1.17 53.25
C THR A 742 12.28 2.08 53.90
N PHE A 743 11.04 2.11 53.39
CA PHE A 743 10.00 3.05 53.82
C PHE A 743 9.45 2.75 55.22
N SER A 744 9.39 1.50 55.67
CA SER A 744 9.02 1.18 57.06
C SER A 744 10.00 1.65 58.13
N LYS A 745 11.11 2.26 57.74
CA LYS A 745 12.14 2.78 58.68
C LYS A 745 12.08 4.30 58.87
N ILE A 746 11.22 4.98 58.14
CA ILE A 746 10.95 6.40 58.33
C ILE A 746 9.53 6.57 58.86
N ASP A 747 9.22 7.76 59.40
CA ASP A 747 7.87 8.11 59.78
C ASP A 747 7.14 8.87 58.64
N TYR A 748 5.83 9.05 58.81
CA TYR A 748 5.02 9.73 57.80
C TYR A 748 5.44 11.20 57.63
N ASP A 749 5.84 11.90 58.70
CA ASP A 749 6.27 13.30 58.65
C ASP A 749 7.50 13.46 57.75
N THR A 750 8.47 12.54 57.86
CA THR A 750 9.68 12.50 56.99
C THR A 750 9.31 12.26 55.56
N TYR A 751 8.39 11.29 55.29
CA TYR A 751 7.89 11.04 53.94
C TYR A 751 7.21 12.24 53.35
N GLN A 752 6.31 12.88 54.11
CA GLN A 752 5.57 14.05 53.65
C GLN A 752 6.50 15.24 53.35
N ASP A 753 7.55 15.45 54.15
CA ASP A 753 8.55 16.48 53.91
C ASP A 753 9.29 16.27 52.57
N ILE A 754 9.71 15.05 52.25
CA ILE A 754 10.34 14.71 50.96
C ILE A 754 9.46 15.04 49.80
N VAL A 755 8.22 14.56 49.82
CA VAL A 755 7.24 14.73 48.70
C VAL A 755 6.78 16.18 48.55
N THR A 756 6.84 17.00 49.61
CA THR A 756 6.43 18.40 49.58
C THR A 756 7.53 19.30 49.03
N THR A 757 8.81 18.99 49.32
CA THR A 757 9.93 19.87 49.02
C THR A 757 10.33 19.88 47.55
N HIS A 758 10.10 18.78 46.84
CA HIS A 758 10.47 18.62 45.42
C HIS A 758 9.26 18.31 44.55
N PRO A 759 9.11 18.98 43.40
CA PRO A 759 7.95 18.72 42.48
C PRO A 759 8.10 17.31 41.89
N LEU A 760 6.97 16.57 41.94
CA LEU A 760 6.85 15.26 41.31
C LEU A 760 6.73 15.42 39.78
N PRO A 761 7.54 14.70 38.97
CA PRO A 761 7.42 14.80 37.53
C PRO A 761 6.14 14.08 37.03
N ARG A 762 5.52 14.62 35.99
CA ARG A 762 4.36 14.01 35.32
C ARG A 762 4.81 12.87 34.38
N THR A 763 5.57 11.92 34.87
CA THR A 763 6.05 10.77 34.09
C THR A 763 5.41 9.47 34.53
N ARG A 764 5.30 8.51 33.61
CA ARG A 764 4.92 7.11 33.84
C ARG A 764 6.14 6.19 33.93
N ASP A 765 7.33 6.73 33.69
CA ASP A 765 8.60 6.01 33.69
C ASP A 765 9.32 6.15 35.03
N ALA A 766 9.55 5.00 35.67
CA ALA A 766 10.21 4.95 36.96
C ALA A 766 11.69 5.39 36.91
N ASP A 767 12.37 5.18 35.79
CA ASP A 767 13.76 5.57 35.64
C ASP A 767 13.87 7.10 35.44
N LYS A 768 13.00 7.69 34.60
CA LYS A 768 12.86 9.15 34.47
C LYS A 768 12.48 9.81 35.81
N MET A 769 11.58 9.19 36.59
CA MET A 769 11.26 9.69 37.94
C MET A 769 12.45 9.64 38.86
N MET A 770 13.25 8.58 38.84
CA MET A 770 14.48 8.47 39.67
C MET A 770 15.58 9.44 39.26
N GLU A 771 15.66 9.78 37.96
CA GLU A 771 16.64 10.75 37.43
C GLU A 771 16.19 12.20 37.56
N SER A 772 14.96 12.43 38.01
CA SER A 772 14.44 13.78 38.29
C SER A 772 14.97 14.36 39.61
N GLN A 773 14.80 15.68 39.75
CA GLN A 773 15.15 16.35 41.04
C GLN A 773 14.45 15.70 42.24
N PHE A 774 13.22 15.25 42.09
CA PHE A 774 12.49 14.49 43.10
C PHE A 774 13.18 13.17 43.43
N GLY A 775 13.52 12.37 42.43
CA GLY A 775 14.14 11.06 42.61
C GLY A 775 15.52 11.13 43.26
N GLU A 776 16.33 12.08 42.86
CA GLU A 776 17.63 12.38 43.50
C GLU A 776 17.47 12.81 44.96
N ALA A 777 16.57 13.76 45.25
CA ALA A 777 16.29 14.22 46.60
C ALA A 777 15.70 13.12 47.49
N LEU A 778 14.80 12.30 46.95
CA LEU A 778 14.27 11.12 47.65
C LEU A 778 15.39 10.16 48.03
N PHE A 779 16.29 9.85 47.12
CA PHE A 779 17.40 8.95 47.36
C PHE A 779 18.37 9.52 48.42
N ASP A 780 18.77 10.77 48.28
CA ASP A 780 19.67 11.43 49.24
C ASP A 780 19.09 11.54 50.66
N ARG A 781 17.79 11.91 50.72
CA ARG A 781 17.09 11.99 52.02
C ARG A 781 16.99 10.60 52.67
N MET A 782 16.65 9.57 51.89
CA MET A 782 16.54 8.19 52.38
C MET A 782 17.90 7.65 52.87
N ILE A 783 19.02 7.98 52.20
CA ILE A 783 20.36 7.66 52.69
C ILE A 783 20.64 8.31 54.04
N ASN A 784 20.26 9.58 54.19
CA ASN A 784 20.49 10.33 55.42
C ASN A 784 19.68 9.78 56.61
N GLU A 785 18.43 9.38 56.39
CA GLU A 785 17.54 8.88 57.45
C GLU A 785 17.77 7.40 57.80
N VAL A 786 17.98 6.56 56.80
CA VAL A 786 18.03 5.10 56.97
C VAL A 786 19.45 4.54 56.91
N GLY A 787 20.42 5.35 56.47
CA GLY A 787 21.82 4.93 56.24
C GLY A 787 22.02 4.24 54.89
N ASP A 788 23.26 4.29 54.39
CA ASP A 788 23.62 3.66 53.11
C ASP A 788 23.68 2.13 53.26
N HIS A 789 22.70 1.45 52.75
CA HIS A 789 22.64 -0.01 52.66
C HIS A 789 22.11 -0.49 51.32
N LYS A 790 22.41 -1.74 50.94
CA LYS A 790 22.15 -2.30 49.59
C LYS A 790 20.70 -2.22 49.09
N TYR A 791 19.73 -1.98 50.00
CA TYR A 791 18.31 -1.92 49.62
C TYR A 791 17.79 -0.49 49.46
N VAL A 792 18.51 0.57 49.83
CA VAL A 792 18.01 1.96 49.77
C VAL A 792 17.76 2.37 48.32
N LYS A 793 18.75 2.21 47.45
CA LYS A 793 18.59 2.54 46.02
C LYS A 793 17.45 1.71 45.36
N THR A 794 17.43 0.41 45.64
CA THR A 794 16.39 -0.47 45.12
C THR A 794 15.00 -0.07 45.65
N GLY A 795 14.90 0.26 46.94
CA GLY A 795 13.66 0.70 47.59
C GLY A 795 13.14 2.02 47.00
N CYS A 796 14.00 3.00 46.77
CA CYS A 796 13.60 4.26 46.11
C CYS A 796 13.15 4.03 44.65
N LYS A 797 13.89 3.22 43.86
CA LYS A 797 13.48 2.89 42.48
C LYS A 797 12.15 2.16 42.44
N GLN A 798 11.92 1.23 43.35
CA GLN A 798 10.64 0.49 43.41
C GLN A 798 9.50 1.39 43.91
N ALA A 799 9.76 2.35 44.83
CA ALA A 799 8.78 3.35 45.20
C ALA A 799 8.40 4.24 44.01
N CYS A 800 9.40 4.74 43.27
CA CYS A 800 9.12 5.47 42.01
C CYS A 800 8.27 4.64 41.04
N ARG A 801 8.56 3.36 40.89
CA ARG A 801 7.75 2.44 40.05
C ARG A 801 6.32 2.29 40.57
N HIS A 802 6.15 2.18 41.90
CA HIS A 802 4.84 2.10 42.55
C HIS A 802 4.05 3.39 42.30
N LEU A 803 4.66 4.55 42.54
CA LEU A 803 4.04 5.86 42.29
C LEU A 803 3.69 6.07 40.82
N CYS A 804 4.60 5.76 39.86
CA CYS A 804 4.31 5.78 38.43
C CYS A 804 3.18 4.80 38.05
N GLY A 805 2.98 3.75 38.85
CA GLY A 805 1.90 2.76 38.65
C GLY A 805 0.52 3.39 38.66
N TYR A 806 0.26 4.33 39.54
CA TYR A 806 -1.03 5.04 39.63
C TYR A 806 -1.35 5.83 38.37
N ARG A 807 -0.36 6.41 37.70
CA ARG A 807 -0.56 7.17 36.46
C ARG A 807 -0.80 6.30 35.21
N LYS A 808 -0.79 4.96 35.35
CA LYS A 808 -1.06 4.05 34.22
C LYS A 808 -2.54 3.87 33.92
N ASP A 809 -3.40 4.17 34.89
CA ASP A 809 -4.85 4.04 34.77
C ASP A 809 -5.62 5.24 35.32
N THR A 810 -4.91 6.24 35.88
CA THR A 810 -5.51 7.39 36.55
C THR A 810 -4.96 8.71 36.00
N TYR A 811 -5.86 9.63 35.69
CA TYR A 811 -5.61 11.04 35.43
C TYR A 811 -5.81 11.85 36.72
N PHE A 812 -4.98 12.83 36.94
CA PHE A 812 -5.06 13.74 38.08
C PHE A 812 -5.47 15.14 37.61
N GLU A 813 -5.77 16.05 38.55
CA GLU A 813 -6.24 17.40 38.26
C GLU A 813 -5.32 18.12 37.27
N GLU A 814 -4.00 18.05 37.47
CA GLU A 814 -3.04 18.71 36.60
C GLU A 814 -2.96 18.10 35.18
N ASP A 815 -3.36 16.83 34.98
CA ASP A 815 -3.42 16.21 33.65
C ASP A 815 -4.56 16.80 32.83
N VAL A 816 -5.70 17.01 33.50
CA VAL A 816 -6.90 17.58 32.88
C VAL A 816 -6.73 19.08 32.63
N ASP A 817 -6.12 19.82 33.58
CA ASP A 817 -5.78 21.24 33.38
C ASP A 817 -4.83 21.44 32.19
N ALA A 818 -3.76 20.64 32.12
CA ALA A 818 -2.85 20.67 30.98
C ALA A 818 -3.52 20.29 29.67
N PHE A 819 -4.53 19.41 29.69
CA PHE A 819 -5.29 19.04 28.50
C PHE A 819 -6.19 20.19 28.04
N GLU A 820 -6.82 20.95 28.93
CA GLU A 820 -7.60 22.14 28.56
C GLU A 820 -6.70 23.19 27.87
N GLU A 821 -5.51 23.47 28.43
CA GLU A 821 -4.54 24.37 27.80
C GLU A 821 -4.12 23.84 26.40
N PHE A 822 -3.83 22.55 26.31
CA PHE A 822 -3.47 21.90 25.05
C PHE A 822 -4.57 22.02 24.00
N VAL A 823 -5.82 21.76 24.34
CA VAL A 823 -6.96 21.87 23.39
C VAL A 823 -7.08 23.30 22.87
N ALA A 824 -6.95 24.29 23.75
CA ALA A 824 -6.99 25.70 23.35
C ALA A 824 -5.86 26.08 22.38
N GLU A 825 -4.64 25.58 22.63
CA GLU A 825 -3.50 25.74 21.72
C GLU A 825 -3.75 25.09 20.36
N GLN A 826 -4.28 23.84 20.35
CA GLN A 826 -4.57 23.11 19.09
C GLN A 826 -5.67 23.79 18.28
N ILE A 827 -6.71 24.32 18.91
CA ILE A 827 -7.76 25.08 18.22
C ILE A 827 -7.18 26.38 17.64
N ALA A 828 -6.36 27.09 18.38
CA ALA A 828 -5.72 28.31 17.88
C ALA A 828 -4.80 28.02 16.68
N GLU A 829 -4.02 26.94 16.74
CA GLU A 829 -3.13 26.50 15.67
C GLU A 829 -3.94 26.06 14.44
N LEU A 830 -4.96 25.23 14.63
CA LEU A 830 -5.85 24.78 13.56
C LEU A 830 -6.55 25.95 12.86
N ASN A 831 -6.97 26.96 13.60
CA ASN A 831 -7.60 28.16 13.04
C ASN A 831 -6.62 29.00 12.22
N ARG A 832 -5.33 29.05 12.56
CA ARG A 832 -4.28 29.70 11.74
C ARG A 832 -4.12 29.00 10.40
N TYR A 833 -4.09 27.65 10.39
CA TYR A 833 -4.02 26.88 9.14
C TYR A 833 -5.29 27.04 8.31
N ARG A 834 -6.47 27.03 8.92
CA ARG A 834 -7.76 27.20 8.26
C ARG A 834 -7.95 28.62 7.66
N SER A 835 -7.38 29.61 8.28
CA SER A 835 -7.40 31.01 7.75
C SER A 835 -6.49 31.18 6.53
N GLY A 836 -5.61 30.22 6.24
CA GLY A 836 -4.64 30.33 5.17
C GLY A 836 -3.39 31.15 5.50
N GLU A 837 -3.24 31.56 6.79
CA GLU A 837 -2.03 32.28 7.23
C GLU A 837 -0.79 31.39 7.15
N GLU A 838 -0.95 30.10 7.45
CA GLU A 838 0.10 29.07 7.39
C GLU A 838 -0.41 27.82 6.67
N ARG A 839 0.50 27.04 6.08
CA ARG A 839 0.16 25.76 5.47
C ARG A 839 0.07 24.67 6.54
N PHE A 840 -0.82 23.68 6.35
CA PHE A 840 -0.86 22.50 7.19
C PHE A 840 0.45 21.73 7.09
N PRO A 841 1.23 21.55 8.17
CA PRO A 841 2.45 20.77 8.16
C PRO A 841 2.16 19.27 8.06
N VAL A 842 3.14 18.50 7.58
CA VAL A 842 3.10 17.03 7.57
C VAL A 842 3.33 16.50 8.98
N ASP A 843 4.35 17.04 9.64
CA ASP A 843 4.77 16.63 10.98
C ASP A 843 3.72 16.98 12.03
N GLY A 844 3.41 16.00 12.87
CA GLY A 844 2.56 16.17 14.03
C GLY A 844 3.35 16.51 15.30
N ARG A 845 2.69 16.43 16.46
CA ARG A 845 3.31 16.75 17.75
C ARG A 845 4.44 15.80 18.15
N ALA A 846 4.39 14.55 17.75
CA ALA A 846 5.43 13.56 18.02
C ALA A 846 6.63 13.67 17.04
N GLY A 847 6.59 14.61 16.11
CA GLY A 847 7.48 14.72 14.96
C GLY A 847 6.86 14.09 13.73
N GLU A 848 7.63 13.36 12.93
CA GLU A 848 7.16 12.64 11.77
C GLU A 848 5.95 11.76 12.10
N PRO A 849 4.87 11.80 11.27
CA PRO A 849 3.66 11.04 11.54
C PRO A 849 3.93 9.54 11.43
N ASN A 850 3.24 8.76 12.22
CA ASN A 850 3.23 7.31 12.02
C ASN A 850 2.35 6.99 10.80
N TYR A 851 2.98 6.78 9.64
CA TYR A 851 2.32 6.55 8.34
C TYR A 851 1.38 5.33 8.31
N ARG A 852 1.50 4.41 9.26
CA ARG A 852 0.55 3.30 9.43
C ARG A 852 -0.85 3.78 9.85
N TYR A 853 -0.93 4.96 10.47
CA TYR A 853 -2.18 5.56 10.98
C TYR A 853 -2.58 6.83 10.24
N VAL A 854 -2.01 7.02 9.06
CA VAL A 854 -2.33 8.11 8.14
C VAL A 854 -3.24 7.57 7.04
N ASN A 855 -4.35 8.24 6.78
CA ASN A 855 -5.34 7.79 5.80
C ASN A 855 -4.94 8.14 4.36
N HIS A 856 -4.27 9.29 4.16
CA HIS A 856 -3.89 9.82 2.85
C HIS A 856 -2.36 9.76 2.65
N ARG A 857 -1.79 8.61 2.95
CA ARG A 857 -0.35 8.37 2.93
C ARG A 857 0.29 8.76 1.60
N ASP A 858 -0.30 8.33 0.49
CA ASP A 858 0.27 8.56 -0.84
C ASP A 858 0.34 10.06 -1.18
N LEU A 859 -0.67 10.84 -0.76
CA LEU A 859 -0.67 12.28 -0.95
C LEU A 859 0.37 12.99 -0.06
N LEU A 860 0.60 12.49 1.15
CA LEU A 860 1.60 13.05 2.06
C LEU A 860 3.02 12.79 1.55
N LEU A 861 3.29 11.58 1.09
CA LEU A 861 4.62 11.14 0.67
C LEU A 861 5.07 11.77 -0.66
N THR A 862 4.15 12.14 -1.55
CA THR A 862 4.49 12.86 -2.79
C THR A 862 4.99 14.29 -2.54
N GLU A 863 4.83 14.83 -1.34
CA GLU A 863 5.34 16.15 -0.95
C GLU A 863 6.62 16.09 -0.09
N GLU A 864 7.08 14.90 0.29
CA GLU A 864 8.35 14.75 1.02
C GLU A 864 9.51 15.19 0.15
N ARG A 865 10.37 16.02 0.71
CA ARG A 865 11.65 16.34 0.08
C ARG A 865 12.61 15.18 0.31
N PRO A 866 13.51 14.85 -0.66
CA PRO A 866 14.48 13.77 -0.51
C PRO A 866 15.39 13.88 0.72
N ASN A 867 15.45 15.05 1.34
CA ASN A 867 16.26 15.36 2.51
C ASN A 867 15.55 15.29 3.87
N SER A 868 14.27 14.92 3.91
CA SER A 868 13.72 14.55 5.21
C SER A 868 14.41 13.26 5.62
N PRO A 869 15.19 13.22 6.71
CA PRO A 869 15.81 11.98 7.13
C PRO A 869 14.68 10.98 7.40
N VAL A 870 14.55 10.00 6.52
CA VAL A 870 13.78 8.77 6.84
C VAL A 870 14.58 8.18 7.99
N THR A 871 14.10 8.39 9.20
CA THR A 871 14.83 7.95 10.38
C THR A 871 14.91 6.44 10.36
N ASP A 872 16.10 5.89 10.62
CA ASP A 872 16.39 4.46 10.79
C ASP A 872 15.43 3.72 11.74
N GLU A 873 14.52 4.44 12.41
CA GLU A 873 13.51 3.90 13.32
C GLU A 873 12.36 3.19 12.60
N LEU A 874 12.06 3.49 11.33
CA LEU A 874 11.04 2.76 10.57
C LEU A 874 11.54 1.37 10.14
N SER A 875 12.83 1.24 9.83
CA SER A 875 13.49 -0.04 9.56
C SER A 875 13.52 -0.93 10.81
N ALA A 876 13.79 -0.36 11.99
CA ALA A 876 13.82 -1.10 13.25
C ALA A 876 12.43 -1.58 13.72
N ALA A 877 11.33 -0.94 13.31
CA ALA A 877 9.98 -1.36 13.65
C ALA A 877 9.49 -2.53 12.77
N ALA A 878 9.95 -2.63 11.54
CA ALA A 878 9.64 -3.75 10.65
C ALA A 878 10.32 -5.05 11.07
N ASP A 879 11.54 -4.97 11.63
CA ASP A 879 12.28 -6.14 12.14
C ASP A 879 11.71 -6.73 13.44
N LEU A 880 10.91 -5.97 14.19
CA LEU A 880 10.29 -6.43 15.45
C LEU A 880 8.95 -7.16 15.27
N GLU A 881 8.28 -7.04 14.13
CA GLU A 881 7.04 -7.79 13.83
C GLU A 881 7.29 -9.16 13.16
N GLY A 882 8.51 -9.44 12.69
CA GLY A 882 8.93 -10.74 12.13
C GLY A 882 9.27 -11.84 13.16
N SER A 883 9.23 -11.54 14.46
CA SER A 883 9.61 -12.48 15.52
C SER A 883 8.55 -12.63 16.64
N GLN A 884 7.26 -12.74 16.26
CA GLN A 884 6.25 -13.31 17.18
C GLN A 884 5.29 -14.21 16.42
#